data_2b6fac14097335a268600d8ab6097efa
#
_entry.id   2b6fac14097335a268600d8ab6097efa
#
_cell.length_a   1.000
_cell.length_b   1.000
_cell.length_c   1.000
_cell.angle_alpha   90.00
_cell.angle_beta   90.00
_cell.angle_gamma   90.00
#
_symmetry.space_group_name_H-M   'P 1'
#
loop_
_entity.id
_entity.type
_entity.pdbx_description
1 polymer ?
#
loop_
_entity_poly.entity_id
_entity_poly.type
_entity_poly.pdbx_seq_one_letter_code
_entity_poly.pdbx_strand_id
1 'polypeptide(L)'
;MKQKFDVTGMSCSACSAHVEKAVSRVPGVDQVQVNLLQNSMVVEYEDGATDAAAIIHAVEDAGYGASVKDAHEPAKKAENDLQKRTAEEAKKMKHRLGWSIAFLIVLMYISMGHMLGWPLPGILLGHENMMTFALTQLFLTLPIMYLNRKYYENGFKSLFHGAPNMDTLVAMGSTAAFVYSVSRLYVMGYAMGRGETDMAHMAAMNLYFESAAMILTLVTIGKYMESRSKNRTSDAITKLVDLAPKTALVVRNGRETEIPADQVQVGETVIVKPGQGIPVDGVILEGTGTVDESAITGESIPVEKKAGDRVTGATVNRAGYFQMKADRIGEDTTLSQIIRLVEEAGGSKAPIAKLADKVSGIFVPVVITIAVITIIVWLLSGATFSFALASGIAVLVISCPCALGLATPTAIMVGTGRGAEQGILIKSGESLETAHLVDTVVLDKTGTITEGHPAVAAVRTAPGVTEAELLGLAASLEKASEHPLAEAIVRYAEEAGVEVSQATEFAAEAGQGVSGMVSGRKVLAGNQKMMDAQKVTLDGMDAEAGKLSEEGRTVLYIAADQKLLGMIAVADPVKKTSAEAIREMEQMGLDVVMLTGDHEKTARAIQKQLGISRVIAQVLPQDKEREVRRLQEEGHKVAMVGDGINDAPALARAVVGIAIGAGTDVAIESADIVLMKSDLLDVVTAVQLSRAVIRNIKENLFWAFCYNAIGIPLAAGVFYPLLNWQLSPMFGSAAMSFSSVFVVCNALRLKGFQPGFRKKHGGKTTAVPAEEKKGELTMKKTIKIEGMMCSHCTGRVDKALNALDGVTATVSLEDKAAYVTVDGAVTDEELKKAVVDAGYEVTGIE
;
A
#
# COMPACT_ATOMS: atom_id res chain seq x y z
N MET A 1 24.59 -4.43 -14.39
CA MET A 1 24.30 -5.23 -13.18
C MET A 1 23.50 -4.40 -12.18
N LYS A 2 22.52 -4.98 -11.47
CA LYS A 2 21.76 -4.31 -10.41
C LYS A 2 22.09 -4.94 -9.07
N GLN A 3 22.60 -4.16 -8.12
CA GLN A 3 23.09 -4.69 -6.83
C GLN A 3 22.60 -3.83 -5.67
N LYS A 4 22.26 -4.49 -4.54
CA LYS A 4 21.80 -3.86 -3.32
C LYS A 4 22.91 -3.81 -2.27
N PHE A 5 23.04 -2.66 -1.59
CA PHE A 5 24.02 -2.43 -0.55
C PHE A 5 23.32 -1.97 0.73
N ASP A 6 23.80 -2.39 1.88
CA ASP A 6 23.46 -1.80 3.16
C ASP A 6 24.36 -0.58 3.39
N VAL A 7 23.76 0.55 3.80
CA VAL A 7 24.46 1.81 4.04
C VAL A 7 24.27 2.22 5.50
N THR A 8 25.39 2.46 6.19
CA THR A 8 25.37 2.85 7.62
C THR A 8 25.79 4.31 7.80
N GLY A 9 25.31 4.97 8.87
CA GLY A 9 25.66 6.34 9.21
C GLY A 9 24.71 7.41 8.63
N MET A 10 23.70 7.05 7.81
CA MET A 10 22.71 8.01 7.35
C MET A 10 21.73 8.36 8.46
N SER A 11 21.50 9.64 8.71
CA SER A 11 20.60 10.13 9.76
C SER A 11 19.47 11.01 9.25
N CYS A 12 19.55 11.49 8.00
CA CYS A 12 18.57 12.41 7.41
C CYS A 12 18.61 12.35 5.88
N SER A 13 17.63 13.00 5.23
CA SER A 13 17.54 13.07 3.76
C SER A 13 18.74 13.75 3.09
N ALA A 14 19.39 14.71 3.74
CA ALA A 14 20.62 15.31 3.22
C ALA A 14 21.75 14.27 3.14
N CYS A 15 21.81 13.32 4.10
CA CYS A 15 22.78 12.22 4.07
C CYS A 15 22.52 11.30 2.87
N SER A 16 21.26 10.90 2.63
CA SER A 16 20.91 10.02 1.50
C SER A 16 21.21 10.70 0.15
N ALA A 17 20.91 11.99 0.02
CA ALA A 17 21.23 12.75 -1.18
C ALA A 17 22.75 12.88 -1.41
N HIS A 18 23.54 12.97 -0.33
CA HIS A 18 25.01 13.03 -0.43
C HIS A 18 25.61 11.70 -0.87
N VAL A 19 25.14 10.58 -0.30
CA VAL A 19 25.54 9.22 -0.73
C VAL A 19 25.18 9.01 -2.20
N GLU A 20 23.94 9.34 -2.60
CA GLU A 20 23.47 9.21 -3.98
C GLU A 20 24.34 10.00 -4.95
N LYS A 21 24.69 11.25 -4.59
CA LYS A 21 25.57 12.10 -5.38
C LYS A 21 27.02 11.57 -5.44
N ALA A 22 27.52 10.97 -4.37
CA ALA A 22 28.87 10.40 -4.34
C ALA A 22 28.98 9.18 -5.25
N VAL A 23 28.03 8.25 -5.14
CA VAL A 23 28.01 7.00 -5.92
C VAL A 23 27.68 7.28 -7.40
N SER A 24 26.79 8.22 -7.72
CA SER A 24 26.47 8.60 -9.11
C SER A 24 27.65 9.23 -9.88
N ARG A 25 28.73 9.59 -9.19
CA ARG A 25 29.97 10.10 -9.82
C ARG A 25 30.97 9.00 -10.16
N VAL A 26 30.74 7.79 -9.70
CA VAL A 26 31.60 6.64 -10.00
C VAL A 26 31.43 6.28 -11.48
N PRO A 27 32.52 6.22 -12.27
CA PRO A 27 32.41 5.84 -13.67
C PRO A 27 31.76 4.46 -13.83
N GLY A 28 30.84 4.32 -14.79
CA GLY A 28 30.11 3.08 -15.05
C GLY A 28 28.87 2.85 -14.17
N VAL A 29 28.49 3.81 -13.33
CA VAL A 29 27.23 3.77 -12.59
C VAL A 29 26.16 4.49 -13.38
N ASP A 30 25.08 3.76 -13.74
CA ASP A 30 23.95 4.27 -14.51
C ASP A 30 22.91 4.93 -13.60
N GLN A 31 22.52 4.23 -12.52
CA GLN A 31 21.49 4.71 -11.62
C GLN A 31 21.79 4.32 -10.18
N VAL A 32 21.49 5.24 -9.26
CA VAL A 32 21.60 5.02 -7.80
C VAL A 32 20.31 5.45 -7.14
N GLN A 33 19.77 4.59 -6.28
CA GLN A 33 18.62 4.89 -5.45
C GLN A 33 18.97 4.59 -3.99
N VAL A 34 19.00 5.61 -3.15
CA VAL A 34 19.31 5.49 -1.72
C VAL A 34 18.04 5.55 -0.90
N ASN A 35 17.79 4.53 -0.08
CA ASN A 35 16.65 4.43 0.82
C ASN A 35 17.08 4.71 2.26
N LEU A 36 16.68 5.87 2.78
CA LEU A 36 16.96 6.28 4.15
C LEU A 36 16.24 5.42 5.20
N LEU A 37 15.01 4.94 4.91
CA LEU A 37 14.23 4.18 5.88
C LEU A 37 14.78 2.77 6.09
N GLN A 38 15.25 2.15 5.01
CA GLN A 38 15.82 0.81 5.01
C GLN A 38 17.34 0.80 5.26
N ASN A 39 17.98 1.98 5.34
CA ASN A 39 19.43 2.11 5.39
C ASN A 39 20.14 1.33 4.28
N SER A 40 19.61 1.40 3.05
CA SER A 40 20.12 0.65 1.91
C SER A 40 20.20 1.52 0.66
N MET A 41 20.98 1.06 -0.33
CA MET A 41 20.96 1.62 -1.67
C MET A 41 20.92 0.53 -2.72
N VAL A 42 20.32 0.84 -3.86
CA VAL A 42 20.34 0.00 -5.05
C VAL A 42 21.13 0.76 -6.11
N VAL A 43 22.12 0.09 -6.70
CA VAL A 43 22.98 0.67 -7.72
C VAL A 43 22.87 -0.18 -8.99
N GLU A 44 22.61 0.47 -10.11
CA GLU A 44 22.69 -0.10 -11.44
C GLU A 44 23.98 0.39 -12.10
N TYR A 45 24.83 -0.54 -12.54
CA TYR A 45 26.13 -0.23 -13.10
C TYR A 45 26.53 -1.24 -14.18
N GLU A 46 27.41 -0.80 -15.10
CA GLU A 46 27.96 -1.63 -16.17
C GLU A 46 29.00 -2.60 -15.61
N ASP A 47 28.80 -3.89 -15.89
CA ASP A 47 29.73 -4.96 -15.52
C ASP A 47 31.05 -4.78 -16.28
N GLY A 48 32.16 -4.68 -15.56
CA GLY A 48 33.49 -4.45 -16.14
C GLY A 48 33.92 -2.96 -16.22
N ALA A 49 32.99 -1.99 -16.04
CA ALA A 49 33.36 -0.57 -15.92
C ALA A 49 33.58 -0.16 -14.46
N THR A 50 32.82 -0.76 -13.52
CA THR A 50 33.00 -0.57 -12.08
C THR A 50 32.70 -1.85 -11.32
N ASP A 51 33.11 -1.90 -10.06
CA ASP A 51 32.87 -3.04 -9.18
C ASP A 51 32.24 -2.59 -7.84
N ALA A 52 31.77 -3.55 -7.06
CA ALA A 52 31.19 -3.31 -5.75
C ALA A 52 32.16 -2.62 -4.77
N ALA A 53 33.48 -2.87 -4.91
CA ALA A 53 34.50 -2.28 -4.05
C ALA A 53 34.65 -0.78 -4.32
N ALA A 54 34.63 -0.36 -5.58
CA ALA A 54 34.66 1.06 -5.96
C ALA A 54 33.43 1.82 -5.46
N ILE A 55 32.26 1.19 -5.52
CA ILE A 55 31.00 1.78 -4.98
C ILE A 55 31.09 1.93 -3.46
N ILE A 56 31.58 0.90 -2.74
CA ILE A 56 31.77 0.96 -1.28
C ILE A 56 32.77 2.07 -0.93
N HIS A 57 33.88 2.16 -1.63
CA HIS A 57 34.90 3.18 -1.39
C HIS A 57 34.32 4.61 -1.59
N ALA A 58 33.51 4.82 -2.63
CA ALA A 58 32.85 6.12 -2.84
C ALA A 58 31.91 6.50 -1.70
N VAL A 59 31.23 5.52 -1.08
CA VAL A 59 30.38 5.76 0.10
C VAL A 59 31.22 6.06 1.34
N GLU A 60 32.35 5.36 1.52
CA GLU A 60 33.29 5.57 2.62
C GLU A 60 33.96 6.93 2.53
N ASP A 61 34.38 7.35 1.34
CA ASP A 61 34.94 8.69 1.07
C ASP A 61 33.92 9.79 1.33
N ALA A 62 32.63 9.51 1.09
CA ALA A 62 31.55 10.42 1.46
C ALA A 62 31.29 10.47 2.99
N GLY A 63 31.96 9.63 3.76
CA GLY A 63 31.90 9.65 5.23
C GLY A 63 30.90 8.65 5.83
N TYR A 64 30.34 7.72 5.03
CA TYR A 64 29.38 6.70 5.45
C TYR A 64 30.00 5.31 5.33
N GLY A 65 29.33 4.28 5.83
CA GLY A 65 29.77 2.89 5.61
C GLY A 65 28.87 2.21 4.61
N ALA A 66 29.42 1.28 3.79
CA ALA A 66 28.63 0.45 2.91
C ALA A 66 29.10 -1.00 2.93
N SER A 67 28.19 -1.94 2.67
CA SER A 67 28.48 -3.36 2.47
C SER A 67 27.53 -3.95 1.45
N VAL A 68 28.02 -4.92 0.67
CA VAL A 68 27.14 -5.65 -0.27
C VAL A 68 26.11 -6.45 0.53
N LYS A 69 24.87 -6.40 0.10
CA LYS A 69 23.81 -7.26 0.63
C LYS A 69 23.74 -8.51 -0.25
N ASP A 70 24.09 -9.66 0.31
CA ASP A 70 24.05 -10.93 -0.42
C ASP A 70 22.62 -11.26 -0.85
N ALA A 71 22.42 -11.47 -2.14
CA ALA A 71 21.15 -11.83 -2.77
C ALA A 71 20.63 -13.23 -2.36
N HIS A 72 21.44 -14.03 -1.69
CA HIS A 72 21.16 -15.44 -1.35
C HIS A 72 20.86 -15.68 0.13
N GLU A 73 20.77 -14.65 0.97
CA GLU A 73 20.24 -14.86 2.33
C GLU A 73 18.71 -14.98 2.26
N PRO A 74 18.12 -16.06 2.87
CA PRO A 74 16.66 -16.21 2.94
C PRO A 74 16.04 -14.94 3.52
N ALA A 75 15.06 -14.37 2.84
CA ALA A 75 14.42 -13.09 3.20
C ALA A 75 14.00 -13.03 4.68
N LYS A 76 13.54 -14.15 5.24
CA LYS A 76 13.23 -14.30 6.67
C LYS A 76 14.43 -14.12 7.60
N LYS A 77 15.63 -14.52 7.19
CA LYS A 77 16.84 -14.40 8.04
C LYS A 77 17.35 -12.98 8.04
N ALA A 78 17.38 -12.35 6.86
CA ALA A 78 17.78 -10.96 6.69
C ALA A 78 16.81 -10.00 7.42
N GLU A 79 15.50 -10.28 7.38
CA GLU A 79 14.48 -9.49 8.06
C GLU A 79 14.55 -9.66 9.59
N ASN A 80 14.70 -10.88 10.10
CA ASN A 80 14.90 -11.14 11.53
C ASN A 80 16.16 -10.44 12.08
N ASP A 81 17.23 -10.40 11.30
CA ASP A 81 18.45 -9.72 11.70
C ASP A 81 18.31 -8.19 11.64
N LEU A 82 17.60 -7.66 10.64
CA LEU A 82 17.28 -6.24 10.56
C LEU A 82 16.35 -5.80 11.71
N GLN A 83 15.32 -6.57 12.02
CA GLN A 83 14.44 -6.32 13.16
C GLN A 83 15.19 -6.40 14.49
N LYS A 84 16.08 -7.38 14.67
CA LYS A 84 16.93 -7.47 15.87
C LYS A 84 17.87 -6.28 15.99
N ARG A 85 18.55 -5.87 14.91
CA ARG A 85 19.45 -4.70 14.88
C ARG A 85 18.70 -3.41 15.20
N THR A 86 17.55 -3.20 14.59
CA THR A 86 16.70 -2.01 14.87
C THR A 86 16.14 -2.01 16.29
N ALA A 87 15.74 -3.16 16.82
CA ALA A 87 15.30 -3.28 18.21
C ALA A 87 16.45 -3.03 19.21
N GLU A 88 17.65 -3.53 18.93
CA GLU A 88 18.83 -3.26 19.75
C GLU A 88 19.25 -1.80 19.70
N GLU A 89 19.21 -1.16 18.54
CA GLU A 89 19.48 0.29 18.40
C GLU A 89 18.45 1.13 19.15
N ALA A 90 17.16 0.77 19.04
CA ALA A 90 16.11 1.43 19.81
C ALA A 90 16.30 1.25 21.32
N LYS A 91 16.73 0.07 21.78
CA LYS A 91 17.06 -0.21 23.18
C LYS A 91 18.25 0.61 23.66
N LYS A 92 19.34 0.67 22.86
CA LYS A 92 20.52 1.51 23.15
C LYS A 92 20.12 2.98 23.21
N MET A 93 19.30 3.45 22.27
CA MET A 93 18.80 4.83 22.26
C MET A 93 17.92 5.13 23.46
N LYS A 94 17.03 4.22 23.87
CA LYS A 94 16.20 4.34 25.07
C LYS A 94 17.04 4.50 26.35
N HIS A 95 18.09 3.68 26.50
CA HIS A 95 19.01 3.78 27.65
C HIS A 95 19.77 5.11 27.64
N ARG A 96 20.32 5.51 26.50
CA ARG A 96 21.00 6.80 26.34
C ARG A 96 20.07 7.96 26.70
N LEU A 97 18.83 7.94 26.21
CA LEU A 97 17.82 8.94 26.49
C LEU A 97 17.45 8.98 27.98
N GLY A 98 17.27 7.81 28.62
CA GLY A 98 16.93 7.74 30.04
C GLY A 98 17.98 8.41 30.93
N TRP A 99 19.26 8.12 30.70
CA TRP A 99 20.35 8.76 31.43
C TRP A 99 20.47 10.26 31.09
N SER A 100 20.34 10.66 29.81
CA SER A 100 20.36 12.08 29.43
C SER A 100 19.24 12.87 30.13
N ILE A 101 18.03 12.32 30.23
CA ILE A 101 16.90 12.93 30.93
C ILE A 101 17.19 13.02 32.43
N ALA A 102 17.74 11.98 33.04
CA ALA A 102 18.05 11.98 34.49
C ALA A 102 19.05 13.09 34.84
N PHE A 103 20.17 13.20 34.10
CA PHE A 103 21.13 14.27 34.30
C PHE A 103 20.54 15.66 33.98
N LEU A 104 19.72 15.75 32.91
CA LEU A 104 19.08 17.01 32.53
C LEU A 104 18.12 17.52 33.61
N ILE A 105 17.30 16.66 34.23
CA ILE A 105 16.37 17.05 35.29
C ILE A 105 17.16 17.67 36.47
N VAL A 106 18.26 17.02 36.87
CA VAL A 106 19.10 17.55 37.97
C VAL A 106 19.75 18.89 37.56
N LEU A 107 20.26 18.98 36.32
CA LEU A 107 20.85 20.22 35.82
C LEU A 107 19.82 21.34 35.74
N MET A 108 18.62 21.10 35.25
CA MET A 108 17.53 22.08 35.19
C MET A 108 17.05 22.50 36.59
N TYR A 109 16.99 21.56 37.55
CA TYR A 109 16.65 21.87 38.91
C TYR A 109 17.67 22.86 39.52
N ILE A 110 18.97 22.67 39.25
CA ILE A 110 20.02 23.54 39.75
C ILE A 110 20.02 24.90 39.01
N SER A 111 19.99 24.87 37.67
CA SER A 111 20.09 26.10 36.85
C SER A 111 18.86 27.00 37.05
N MET A 112 17.64 26.47 37.01
CA MET A 112 16.41 27.27 37.16
C MET A 112 15.97 27.44 38.62
N GLY A 113 16.36 26.53 39.51
CA GLY A 113 15.98 26.58 40.93
C GLY A 113 16.37 27.87 41.60
N HIS A 114 17.53 28.42 41.24
CA HIS A 114 17.97 29.72 41.73
C HIS A 114 17.02 30.86 41.30
N MET A 115 16.49 30.84 40.09
CA MET A 115 15.56 31.87 39.59
C MET A 115 14.13 31.69 40.13
N LEU A 116 13.72 30.48 40.40
CA LEU A 116 12.37 30.14 40.85
C LEU A 116 12.22 30.02 42.35
N GLY A 117 13.33 30.27 43.11
CA GLY A 117 13.33 30.20 44.56
C GLY A 117 13.17 28.80 45.13
N TRP A 118 13.54 27.73 44.36
CA TRP A 118 13.49 26.34 44.84
C TRP A 118 14.57 26.08 45.90
N PRO A 119 14.35 25.14 46.83
CA PRO A 119 15.34 24.83 47.87
C PRO A 119 16.58 24.18 47.23
N LEU A 120 17.68 24.97 47.17
CA LEU A 120 18.99 24.48 46.74
C LEU A 120 19.91 24.27 47.95
N PRO A 121 20.86 23.30 47.87
CA PRO A 121 21.90 23.17 48.92
C PRO A 121 22.66 24.47 49.12
N GLY A 122 22.96 24.86 50.37
CA GLY A 122 23.65 26.12 50.71
C GLY A 122 25.01 26.30 50.00
N ILE A 123 25.68 25.20 49.66
CA ILE A 123 26.92 25.18 48.86
C ILE A 123 26.77 25.71 47.43
N LEU A 124 25.54 25.77 46.90
CA LEU A 124 25.19 26.31 45.59
C LEU A 124 24.55 27.67 45.61
N LEU A 125 24.34 28.24 46.81
CA LEU A 125 23.72 29.54 47.02
C LEU A 125 24.75 30.57 47.53
N GLY A 126 24.51 31.83 47.19
CA GLY A 126 25.33 32.98 47.62
C GLY A 126 26.46 33.31 46.66
N HIS A 127 26.92 34.55 46.77
CA HIS A 127 27.98 35.13 45.91
C HIS A 127 29.31 34.38 46.04
N GLU A 128 29.61 33.80 47.21
CA GLU A 128 30.82 33.04 47.46
C GLU A 128 30.88 31.68 46.74
N ASN A 129 29.70 31.13 46.38
CA ASN A 129 29.55 29.77 45.81
C ASN A 129 29.29 29.78 44.28
N MET A 130 29.35 30.95 43.61
CA MET A 130 29.07 31.04 42.16
C MET A 130 29.91 30.07 41.30
N MET A 131 31.22 29.89 41.67
CA MET A 131 32.09 28.97 40.96
C MET A 131 31.62 27.52 41.15
N THR A 132 31.26 27.13 42.35
CA THR A 132 30.72 25.79 42.66
C THR A 132 29.42 25.52 41.89
N PHE A 133 28.54 26.54 41.85
CA PHE A 133 27.29 26.47 41.05
C PHE A 133 27.57 26.23 39.56
N ALA A 134 28.50 26.97 38.97
CA ALA A 134 28.82 26.88 37.56
C ALA A 134 29.58 25.58 37.21
N LEU A 135 30.55 25.16 38.09
CA LEU A 135 31.23 23.89 37.93
C LEU A 135 30.26 22.68 38.05
N THR A 136 29.30 22.77 38.95
CA THR A 136 28.27 21.69 39.06
C THR A 136 27.47 21.55 37.79
N GLN A 137 27.07 22.65 37.13
CA GLN A 137 26.42 22.61 35.84
C GLN A 137 27.33 22.01 34.75
N LEU A 138 28.60 22.38 34.71
CA LEU A 138 29.58 21.79 33.80
C LEU A 138 29.66 20.27 33.97
N PHE A 139 29.85 19.79 35.22
CA PHE A 139 29.99 18.36 35.51
C PHE A 139 28.70 17.55 35.19
N LEU A 140 27.53 18.14 35.27
CA LEU A 140 26.28 17.53 34.87
C LEU A 140 26.05 17.54 33.35
N THR A 141 26.63 18.50 32.65
CA THR A 141 26.54 18.61 31.18
C THR A 141 27.45 17.64 30.48
N LEU A 142 28.66 17.38 30.97
CA LEU A 142 29.65 16.48 30.36
C LEU A 142 29.14 15.07 30.13
N PRO A 143 28.48 14.39 31.08
CA PRO A 143 27.88 13.07 30.83
C PRO A 143 26.85 13.08 29.70
N ILE A 144 26.03 14.14 29.60
CA ILE A 144 25.02 14.27 28.53
C ILE A 144 25.71 14.40 27.16
N MET A 145 26.78 15.20 27.08
CA MET A 145 27.59 15.36 25.86
C MET A 145 28.26 14.03 25.48
N TYR A 146 28.84 13.33 26.45
CA TYR A 146 29.47 12.01 26.21
C TYR A 146 28.48 10.94 25.72
N LEU A 147 27.33 10.83 26.39
CA LEU A 147 26.25 9.92 25.96
C LEU A 147 25.79 10.21 24.53
N ASN A 148 25.82 11.47 24.13
CA ASN A 148 25.37 11.95 22.82
C ASN A 148 26.52 12.27 21.85
N ARG A 149 27.73 11.75 22.07
CA ARG A 149 28.93 12.03 21.27
C ARG A 149 28.76 11.76 19.78
N LYS A 150 27.89 10.84 19.40
CA LYS A 150 27.63 10.53 17.99
C LYS A 150 27.16 11.75 17.18
N TYR A 151 26.48 12.72 17.80
CA TYR A 151 26.10 13.97 17.10
C TYR A 151 27.34 14.79 16.72
N TYR A 152 28.36 14.82 17.58
CA TYR A 152 29.61 15.54 17.32
C TYR A 152 30.44 14.81 16.28
N GLU A 153 30.60 13.49 16.43
CA GLU A 153 31.37 12.65 15.51
C GLU A 153 30.80 12.76 14.09
N ASN A 154 29.51 12.54 13.92
CA ASN A 154 28.85 12.59 12.62
C ASN A 154 28.73 14.03 12.09
N GLY A 155 28.35 14.98 12.96
CA GLY A 155 28.11 16.37 12.58
C GLY A 155 29.35 17.08 12.08
N PHE A 156 30.46 16.99 12.80
CA PHE A 156 31.73 17.58 12.36
C PHE A 156 32.35 16.84 11.19
N LYS A 157 32.26 15.50 11.17
CA LYS A 157 32.71 14.71 10.02
C LYS A 157 31.99 15.17 8.74
N SER A 158 30.67 15.26 8.76
CA SER A 158 29.88 15.74 7.61
C SER A 158 30.19 17.17 7.22
N LEU A 159 30.43 18.07 8.19
CA LEU A 159 30.81 19.45 7.93
C LEU A 159 32.14 19.54 7.17
N PHE A 160 33.16 18.80 7.62
CA PHE A 160 34.48 18.82 6.98
C PHE A 160 34.52 18.14 5.61
N HIS A 161 33.56 17.22 5.32
CA HIS A 161 33.39 16.64 3.97
C HIS A 161 32.47 17.51 3.07
N GLY A 162 32.11 18.74 3.49
CA GLY A 162 31.31 19.66 2.67
C GLY A 162 29.83 19.28 2.50
N ALA A 163 29.33 18.41 3.36
CA ALA A 163 27.94 17.92 3.35
C ALA A 163 27.28 18.12 4.74
N PRO A 164 27.18 19.36 5.24
CA PRO A 164 26.60 19.60 6.55
C PRO A 164 25.16 19.07 6.61
N ASN A 165 24.85 18.41 7.71
CA ASN A 165 23.57 17.73 7.94
C ASN A 165 22.94 18.19 9.28
N MET A 166 21.84 17.53 9.69
CA MET A 166 21.19 17.81 10.96
C MET A 166 22.13 17.68 12.16
N ASP A 167 22.96 16.63 12.18
CA ASP A 167 23.89 16.39 13.29
C ASP A 167 24.92 17.55 13.38
N THR A 168 25.27 18.15 12.23
CA THR A 168 26.11 19.37 12.16
C THR A 168 25.48 20.54 12.90
N LEU A 169 24.19 20.83 12.67
CA LEU A 169 23.50 21.93 13.32
C LEU A 169 23.45 21.76 14.86
N VAL A 170 23.15 20.53 15.29
CA VAL A 170 23.11 20.16 16.71
C VAL A 170 24.50 20.25 17.34
N ALA A 171 25.53 19.71 16.66
CA ALA A 171 26.90 19.78 17.13
C ALA A 171 27.41 21.23 17.26
N MET A 172 27.17 22.05 16.22
CA MET A 172 27.56 23.47 16.25
C MET A 172 26.85 24.26 17.36
N GLY A 173 25.51 24.11 17.46
CA GLY A 173 24.72 24.82 18.47
C GLY A 173 25.09 24.44 19.90
N SER A 174 25.20 23.14 20.19
CA SER A 174 25.58 22.68 21.53
C SER A 174 27.04 22.95 21.88
N THR A 175 27.98 22.87 20.92
CA THR A 175 29.38 23.23 21.12
C THR A 175 29.52 24.73 21.39
N ALA A 176 28.85 25.57 20.63
CA ALA A 176 28.86 27.01 20.82
C ALA A 176 28.39 27.42 22.24
N ALA A 177 27.25 26.84 22.68
CA ALA A 177 26.72 27.05 24.02
C ALA A 177 27.70 26.58 25.11
N PHE A 178 28.29 25.40 24.93
CA PHE A 178 29.26 24.83 25.87
C PHE A 178 30.54 25.65 25.95
N VAL A 179 31.18 25.94 24.80
CA VAL A 179 32.44 26.73 24.75
C VAL A 179 32.24 28.16 25.33
N TYR A 180 31.12 28.78 25.00
CA TYR A 180 30.77 30.06 25.58
C TYR A 180 30.66 29.99 27.11
N SER A 181 29.95 28.98 27.64
CA SER A 181 29.81 28.81 29.10
C SER A 181 31.15 28.55 29.79
N VAL A 182 32.03 27.73 29.15
CA VAL A 182 33.40 27.53 29.65
C VAL A 182 34.18 28.86 29.66
N SER A 183 34.04 29.69 28.61
CA SER A 183 34.68 31.03 28.61
C SER A 183 34.19 31.93 29.77
N ARG A 184 32.90 31.81 30.13
CA ARG A 184 32.33 32.51 31.27
C ARG A 184 32.88 32.04 32.61
N LEU A 185 33.19 30.73 32.75
CA LEU A 185 33.91 30.22 33.92
C LEU A 185 35.27 30.91 34.11
N TYR A 186 36.04 31.08 33.02
CA TYR A 186 37.31 31.80 33.10
C TYR A 186 37.13 33.26 33.51
N VAL A 187 36.15 33.97 32.92
CA VAL A 187 35.82 35.37 33.29
C VAL A 187 35.41 35.46 34.76
N MET A 188 34.60 34.51 35.23
CA MET A 188 34.14 34.46 36.62
C MET A 188 35.30 34.23 37.59
N GLY A 189 36.18 33.23 37.29
CA GLY A 189 37.37 32.95 38.10
C GLY A 189 38.31 34.13 38.18
N TYR A 190 38.52 34.85 37.06
CA TYR A 190 39.32 36.08 37.01
C TYR A 190 38.72 37.20 37.84
N ALA A 191 37.40 37.44 37.71
CA ALA A 191 36.69 38.49 38.47
C ALA A 191 36.69 38.21 39.98
N MET A 192 36.46 36.93 40.38
CA MET A 192 36.51 36.50 41.78
C MET A 192 37.91 36.71 42.39
N GLY A 193 38.96 36.43 41.64
CA GLY A 193 40.35 36.63 42.07
C GLY A 193 40.72 38.14 42.30
N ARG A 194 39.90 39.04 41.67
CA ARG A 194 40.11 40.53 41.86
C ARG A 194 39.09 41.15 42.79
N GLY A 195 38.17 40.36 43.32
CA GLY A 195 37.11 40.89 44.18
C GLY A 195 36.00 41.65 43.46
N GLU A 196 35.90 41.47 42.12
CA GLU A 196 34.88 42.12 41.27
C GLU A 196 33.58 41.25 41.26
N THR A 197 32.85 41.35 42.40
CA THR A 197 31.66 40.43 42.62
C THR A 197 30.55 40.62 41.56
N ASP A 198 30.32 41.85 41.10
CA ASP A 198 29.29 42.16 40.10
C ASP A 198 29.63 41.55 38.76
N MET A 199 30.90 41.61 38.33
CA MET A 199 31.34 40.96 37.09
C MET A 199 31.25 39.43 37.19
N ALA A 200 31.59 38.84 38.31
CA ALA A 200 31.46 37.42 38.57
C ALA A 200 30.00 36.98 38.54
N HIS A 201 29.12 37.81 39.16
CA HIS A 201 27.67 37.54 39.13
C HIS A 201 27.10 37.59 37.70
N MET A 202 27.44 38.64 36.95
CA MET A 202 27.03 38.73 35.54
C MET A 202 27.54 37.56 34.70
N ALA A 203 28.74 37.07 34.98
CA ALA A 203 29.24 35.86 34.28
C ALA A 203 28.47 34.59 34.66
N ALA A 204 28.08 34.43 35.92
CA ALA A 204 27.30 33.30 36.43
C ALA A 204 25.86 33.27 35.86
N MET A 205 25.24 34.45 35.67
CA MET A 205 23.87 34.54 35.10
C MET A 205 23.81 34.29 33.59
N ASN A 206 24.96 34.28 32.90
CA ASN A 206 25.04 34.09 31.45
C ASN A 206 25.70 32.75 31.08
N LEU A 207 25.38 31.69 31.78
CA LEU A 207 25.77 30.31 31.46
C LEU A 207 24.72 29.68 30.55
N TYR A 208 25.13 28.83 29.62
CA TYR A 208 24.27 28.08 28.67
C TYR A 208 24.57 26.57 28.71
N PHE A 209 25.06 26.05 29.84
CA PHE A 209 25.30 24.60 30.02
C PHE A 209 24.01 23.81 29.90
N GLU A 210 22.93 24.30 30.50
CA GLU A 210 21.60 23.72 30.41
C GLU A 210 21.07 23.76 28.98
N SER A 211 21.34 24.80 28.21
CA SER A 211 20.94 24.92 26.82
C SER A 211 21.66 23.88 25.95
N ALA A 212 22.97 23.66 26.12
CA ALA A 212 23.71 22.63 25.42
C ALA A 212 23.16 21.23 25.73
N ALA A 213 22.92 20.93 27.01
CA ALA A 213 22.37 19.67 27.47
C ALA A 213 20.93 19.45 26.98
N MET A 214 20.10 20.48 26.99
CA MET A 214 18.71 20.48 26.55
C MET A 214 18.62 20.22 25.05
N ILE A 215 19.41 20.88 24.20
CA ILE A 215 19.47 20.66 22.76
C ILE A 215 19.73 19.18 22.47
N LEU A 216 20.77 18.59 23.05
CA LEU A 216 21.14 17.20 22.86
C LEU A 216 20.03 16.23 23.30
N THR A 217 19.42 16.49 24.45
CA THR A 217 18.41 15.61 25.02
C THR A 217 17.10 15.68 24.23
N LEU A 218 16.61 16.90 23.89
CA LEU A 218 15.37 17.07 23.12
C LEU A 218 15.51 16.51 21.71
N VAL A 219 16.65 16.73 21.05
CA VAL A 219 16.93 16.10 19.74
C VAL A 219 16.92 14.57 19.85
N THR A 220 17.48 14.01 20.93
CA THR A 220 17.47 12.57 21.17
C THR A 220 16.06 12.05 21.45
N ILE A 221 15.19 12.81 22.15
CA ILE A 221 13.75 12.50 22.28
C ILE A 221 13.10 12.45 20.91
N GLY A 222 13.30 13.49 20.09
CA GLY A 222 12.75 13.55 18.74
C GLY A 222 13.15 12.34 17.90
N LYS A 223 14.44 12.00 17.87
CA LYS A 223 14.95 10.80 17.15
C LYS A 223 14.41 9.48 17.71
N TYR A 224 14.24 9.37 19.01
CA TYR A 224 13.64 8.18 19.61
C TYR A 224 12.16 8.01 19.21
N MET A 225 11.39 9.11 19.26
CA MET A 225 9.98 9.10 18.83
C MET A 225 9.87 8.80 17.31
N GLU A 226 10.75 9.38 16.51
CA GLU A 226 10.88 9.12 15.09
C GLU A 226 11.14 7.62 14.82
N SER A 227 12.15 7.03 15.46
CA SER A 227 12.50 5.61 15.32
C SER A 227 11.32 4.70 15.71
N ARG A 228 10.66 5.01 16.83
CA ARG A 228 9.47 4.26 17.28
C ARG A 228 8.30 4.37 16.29
N SER A 229 8.14 5.52 15.66
CA SER A 229 7.08 5.77 14.70
C SER A 229 7.37 5.10 13.36
N LYS A 230 8.63 5.10 12.91
CA LYS A 230 9.07 4.35 11.72
C LYS A 230 8.75 2.85 11.84
N ASN A 231 9.00 2.26 13.00
CA ASN A 231 8.68 0.84 13.23
C ASN A 231 7.18 0.54 13.07
N ARG A 232 6.29 1.49 13.42
CA ARG A 232 4.84 1.35 13.19
C ARG A 232 4.41 1.48 11.73
N THR A 233 5.21 2.07 10.87
CA THR A 233 4.90 2.16 9.44
C THR A 233 5.19 0.85 8.70
N SER A 234 6.10 0.02 9.20
CA SER A 234 6.42 -1.32 8.68
C SER A 234 5.42 -2.39 9.12
N ASP A 235 4.46 -2.09 9.99
CA ASP A 235 3.47 -3.07 10.50
C ASP A 235 2.68 -3.76 9.37
N ALA A 236 2.43 -3.10 8.24
CA ALA A 236 1.70 -3.68 7.12
C ALA A 236 2.48 -4.83 6.46
N ILE A 237 3.79 -4.64 6.25
CA ILE A 237 4.67 -5.69 5.71
C ILE A 237 4.79 -6.84 6.70
N THR A 238 5.01 -6.53 7.99
CA THR A 238 5.10 -7.55 9.04
C THR A 238 3.83 -8.40 9.11
N LYS A 239 2.64 -7.78 8.98
CA LYS A 239 1.38 -8.52 8.93
C LYS A 239 1.29 -9.47 7.74
N LEU A 240 1.76 -9.05 6.56
CA LEU A 240 1.80 -9.94 5.38
C LEU A 240 2.74 -11.12 5.61
N VAL A 241 3.91 -10.88 6.17
CA VAL A 241 4.87 -11.96 6.53
C VAL A 241 4.28 -12.92 7.54
N ASP A 242 3.56 -12.43 8.54
CA ASP A 242 2.92 -13.25 9.58
C ASP A 242 1.76 -14.13 9.07
N LEU A 243 1.25 -13.88 7.85
CA LEU A 243 0.23 -14.73 7.22
C LEU A 243 0.79 -16.09 6.78
N ALA A 244 2.09 -16.17 6.47
CA ALA A 244 2.70 -17.41 6.00
C ALA A 244 2.74 -18.47 7.11
N PRO A 245 2.20 -19.70 6.89
CA PRO A 245 2.36 -20.80 7.82
C PRO A 245 3.84 -21.11 8.05
N LYS A 246 4.19 -21.47 9.28
CA LYS A 246 5.57 -21.83 9.64
C LYS A 246 5.93 -23.25 9.32
N THR A 247 4.94 -24.15 9.26
CA THR A 247 5.08 -25.58 9.00
C THR A 247 4.19 -26.02 7.87
N ALA A 248 4.56 -27.10 7.19
CA ALA A 248 3.82 -27.77 6.14
C ALA A 248 3.74 -29.26 6.44
N LEU A 249 2.59 -29.88 6.17
CA LEU A 249 2.40 -31.34 6.27
C LEU A 249 2.62 -31.92 4.86
N VAL A 250 3.72 -32.64 4.67
CA VAL A 250 4.08 -33.21 3.37
C VAL A 250 4.06 -34.75 3.38
N VAL A 251 3.84 -35.36 2.23
CA VAL A 251 3.91 -36.81 2.05
C VAL A 251 5.31 -37.17 1.54
N ARG A 252 6.14 -37.75 2.41
CA ARG A 252 7.47 -38.30 2.07
C ARG A 252 7.51 -39.81 2.32
N ASN A 253 7.89 -40.58 1.31
CA ASN A 253 7.93 -42.05 1.39
C ASN A 253 6.62 -42.70 1.88
N GLY A 254 5.48 -42.14 1.46
CA GLY A 254 4.14 -42.62 1.84
C GLY A 254 3.71 -42.32 3.28
N ARG A 255 4.45 -41.45 4.00
CA ARG A 255 4.12 -41.04 5.38
C ARG A 255 3.92 -39.52 5.45
N GLU A 256 2.90 -39.11 6.19
CA GLU A 256 2.71 -37.70 6.56
C GLU A 256 3.83 -37.25 7.50
N THR A 257 4.52 -36.20 7.13
CA THR A 257 5.63 -35.62 7.92
C THR A 257 5.45 -34.11 7.99
N GLU A 258 5.43 -33.57 9.18
CA GLU A 258 5.43 -32.11 9.39
C GLU A 258 6.87 -31.58 9.28
N ILE A 259 7.06 -30.62 8.39
CA ILE A 259 8.36 -29.96 8.15
C ILE A 259 8.21 -28.45 8.20
N PRO A 260 9.27 -27.67 8.44
CA PRO A 260 9.25 -26.23 8.20
C PRO A 260 8.83 -25.91 6.76
N ALA A 261 7.99 -24.89 6.58
CA ALA A 261 7.44 -24.54 5.25
C ALA A 261 8.53 -24.15 4.23
N ASP A 262 9.68 -23.65 4.70
CA ASP A 262 10.85 -23.31 3.88
C ASP A 262 11.64 -24.52 3.37
N GLN A 263 11.33 -25.73 3.85
CA GLN A 263 11.95 -26.99 3.43
C GLN A 263 11.09 -27.78 2.44
N VAL A 264 9.92 -27.24 2.05
CA VAL A 264 9.07 -27.83 0.99
C VAL A 264 9.79 -27.70 -0.36
N GLN A 265 9.72 -28.75 -1.19
CA GLN A 265 10.31 -28.76 -2.53
C GLN A 265 9.24 -28.70 -3.61
N VAL A 266 9.59 -28.14 -4.77
CA VAL A 266 8.68 -28.13 -5.93
C VAL A 266 8.34 -29.56 -6.32
N GLY A 267 7.05 -29.83 -6.51
CA GLY A 267 6.52 -31.14 -6.88
C GLY A 267 6.16 -32.03 -5.69
N GLU A 268 6.49 -31.65 -4.45
CA GLU A 268 6.06 -32.40 -3.26
C GLU A 268 4.54 -32.28 -3.04
N THR A 269 3.95 -33.37 -2.54
CA THR A 269 2.55 -33.39 -2.16
C THR A 269 2.37 -32.85 -0.74
N VAL A 270 1.59 -31.79 -0.63
CA VAL A 270 1.26 -31.11 0.63
C VAL A 270 -0.19 -31.43 1.00
N ILE A 271 -0.43 -31.77 2.24
CA ILE A 271 -1.75 -32.03 2.80
C ILE A 271 -2.25 -30.78 3.50
N VAL A 272 -3.49 -30.37 3.19
CA VAL A 272 -4.14 -29.23 3.83
C VAL A 272 -5.45 -29.67 4.48
N LYS A 273 -5.50 -29.59 5.82
CA LYS A 273 -6.65 -29.96 6.64
C LYS A 273 -7.53 -28.73 6.91
N PRO A 274 -8.81 -28.91 7.31
CA PRO A 274 -9.68 -27.80 7.70
C PRO A 274 -9.05 -26.94 8.80
N GLY A 275 -9.14 -25.62 8.65
CA GLY A 275 -8.57 -24.65 9.58
C GLY A 275 -7.07 -24.38 9.42
N GLN A 276 -6.38 -25.09 8.51
CA GLN A 276 -4.95 -24.87 8.26
C GLN A 276 -4.70 -23.81 7.19
N GLY A 277 -3.63 -23.06 7.38
CA GLY A 277 -3.09 -22.20 6.33
C GLY A 277 -2.35 -23.02 5.27
N ILE A 278 -2.46 -22.61 4.01
CA ILE A 278 -1.76 -23.20 2.87
C ILE A 278 -0.31 -22.70 2.89
N PRO A 279 0.70 -23.59 2.96
CA PRO A 279 2.08 -23.16 3.21
C PRO A 279 2.81 -22.61 1.98
N VAL A 280 2.46 -23.06 0.77
CA VAL A 280 3.08 -22.70 -0.51
C VAL A 280 2.03 -22.66 -1.61
N ASP A 281 2.34 -22.09 -2.77
CA ASP A 281 1.43 -22.10 -3.92
C ASP A 281 1.43 -23.49 -4.60
N GLY A 282 0.28 -23.90 -5.15
CA GLY A 282 0.21 -25.18 -5.85
C GLY A 282 -1.13 -25.46 -6.50
N VAL A 283 -1.28 -26.69 -6.98
CA VAL A 283 -2.47 -27.19 -7.66
C VAL A 283 -3.04 -28.37 -6.87
N ILE A 284 -4.34 -28.38 -6.65
CA ILE A 284 -5.03 -29.48 -5.97
C ILE A 284 -4.95 -30.74 -6.83
N LEU A 285 -4.42 -31.83 -6.25
CA LEU A 285 -4.37 -33.14 -6.88
C LEU A 285 -5.63 -33.95 -6.61
N GLU A 286 -6.10 -33.92 -5.37
CA GLU A 286 -7.19 -34.73 -4.89
C GLU A 286 -7.91 -34.04 -3.72
N GLY A 287 -9.23 -34.24 -3.64
CA GLY A 287 -10.07 -33.66 -2.61
C GLY A 287 -10.71 -32.35 -3.01
N THR A 288 -11.41 -31.73 -2.05
CA THR A 288 -12.09 -30.43 -2.21
C THR A 288 -11.95 -29.62 -0.93
N GLY A 289 -11.98 -28.31 -1.07
CA GLY A 289 -11.91 -27.41 0.08
C GLY A 289 -12.55 -26.05 -0.17
N THR A 290 -12.96 -25.40 0.89
CA THR A 290 -13.43 -24.00 0.86
C THR A 290 -12.31 -23.11 1.39
N VAL A 291 -11.68 -22.36 0.51
CA VAL A 291 -10.47 -21.56 0.82
C VAL A 291 -10.83 -20.09 1.00
N ASP A 292 -10.44 -19.53 2.13
CA ASP A 292 -10.52 -18.11 2.41
C ASP A 292 -9.26 -17.42 1.90
N GLU A 293 -9.40 -16.71 0.79
CA GLU A 293 -8.33 -15.98 0.12
C GLU A 293 -8.28 -14.49 0.54
N SER A 294 -9.10 -14.08 1.52
CA SER A 294 -9.27 -12.68 1.92
C SER A 294 -7.98 -11.97 2.33
N ALA A 295 -7.02 -12.71 2.88
CA ALA A 295 -5.73 -12.18 3.28
C ALA A 295 -4.86 -11.72 2.10
N ILE A 296 -5.04 -12.32 0.93
CA ILE A 296 -4.28 -12.04 -0.30
C ILE A 296 -5.11 -11.19 -1.27
N THR A 297 -6.35 -11.61 -1.53
CA THR A 297 -7.21 -10.92 -2.50
C THR A 297 -8.03 -9.79 -1.88
N GLY A 298 -8.27 -9.82 -0.55
CA GLY A 298 -9.18 -8.92 0.14
C GLY A 298 -10.67 -9.24 -0.09
N GLU A 299 -11.00 -10.42 -0.66
CA GLU A 299 -12.38 -10.89 -0.80
C GLU A 299 -12.82 -11.65 0.44
N SER A 300 -13.95 -11.26 1.01
CA SER A 300 -14.44 -11.86 2.25
C SER A 300 -15.19 -13.18 2.06
N ILE A 301 -15.54 -13.54 0.82
CA ILE A 301 -16.31 -14.75 0.51
C ILE A 301 -15.33 -15.87 0.22
N PRO A 302 -15.31 -16.97 0.99
CA PRO A 302 -14.46 -18.12 0.70
C PRO A 302 -14.86 -18.79 -0.63
N VAL A 303 -13.85 -19.28 -1.35
CA VAL A 303 -14.01 -19.89 -2.69
C VAL A 303 -13.93 -21.41 -2.58
N GLU A 304 -14.85 -22.12 -3.23
CA GLU A 304 -14.75 -23.58 -3.37
C GLU A 304 -13.67 -23.94 -4.37
N LYS A 305 -12.79 -24.86 -3.98
CA LYS A 305 -11.66 -25.36 -4.78
C LYS A 305 -11.75 -26.88 -4.89
N LYS A 306 -11.49 -27.42 -6.08
CA LYS A 306 -11.52 -28.85 -6.42
C LYS A 306 -10.24 -29.29 -7.11
N ALA A 307 -10.09 -30.57 -7.35
CA ALA A 307 -8.95 -31.12 -8.08
C ALA A 307 -8.75 -30.40 -9.44
N GLY A 308 -7.52 -29.97 -9.70
CA GLY A 308 -7.12 -29.15 -10.84
C GLY A 308 -7.09 -27.65 -10.58
N ASP A 309 -7.72 -27.15 -9.51
CA ASP A 309 -7.72 -25.72 -9.19
C ASP A 309 -6.41 -25.29 -8.51
N ARG A 310 -6.00 -24.06 -8.77
CA ARG A 310 -4.86 -23.45 -8.11
C ARG A 310 -5.24 -22.92 -6.73
N VAL A 311 -4.31 -23.07 -5.78
CA VAL A 311 -4.41 -22.52 -4.43
C VAL A 311 -3.14 -21.72 -4.10
N THR A 312 -3.33 -20.64 -3.37
CA THR A 312 -2.28 -19.67 -3.05
C THR A 312 -1.81 -19.84 -1.60
N GLY A 313 -0.52 -19.78 -1.38
CA GLY A 313 0.08 -19.79 -0.06
C GLY A 313 -0.42 -18.63 0.82
N ALA A 314 -0.42 -18.85 2.15
CA ALA A 314 -0.94 -17.93 3.15
C ALA A 314 -2.48 -17.71 3.15
N THR A 315 -3.22 -18.40 2.30
CA THR A 315 -4.69 -18.51 2.39
C THR A 315 -5.09 -19.62 3.38
N VAL A 316 -6.34 -19.65 3.81
CA VAL A 316 -6.79 -20.58 4.88
C VAL A 316 -7.89 -21.49 4.37
N ASN A 317 -7.67 -22.82 4.44
CA ASN A 317 -8.72 -23.78 4.18
C ASN A 317 -9.73 -23.79 5.32
N ARG A 318 -10.94 -23.30 5.10
CA ARG A 318 -12.00 -23.23 6.13
C ARG A 318 -12.72 -24.54 6.32
N ALA A 319 -12.95 -25.27 5.23
CA ALA A 319 -13.66 -26.55 5.27
C ALA A 319 -13.14 -27.47 4.16
N GLY A 320 -13.32 -28.77 4.32
CA GLY A 320 -12.84 -29.76 3.37
C GLY A 320 -11.38 -30.17 3.59
N TYR A 321 -10.96 -31.18 2.88
CA TYR A 321 -9.62 -31.78 2.91
C TYR A 321 -9.13 -31.92 1.47
N PHE A 322 -7.89 -31.53 1.22
CA PHE A 322 -7.29 -31.75 -0.09
C PHE A 322 -5.78 -31.99 0.01
N GLN A 323 -5.27 -32.64 -1.01
CA GLN A 323 -3.85 -32.77 -1.27
C GLN A 323 -3.49 -31.90 -2.48
N MET A 324 -2.42 -31.15 -2.37
CA MET A 324 -1.95 -30.27 -3.44
C MET A 324 -0.51 -30.58 -3.80
N LYS A 325 -0.14 -30.36 -5.06
CA LYS A 325 1.23 -30.40 -5.53
C LYS A 325 1.82 -29.01 -5.41
N ALA A 326 2.94 -28.87 -4.70
CA ALA A 326 3.67 -27.62 -4.61
C ALA A 326 4.21 -27.20 -5.99
N ASP A 327 3.87 -25.98 -6.42
CA ASP A 327 4.25 -25.43 -7.73
C ASP A 327 5.29 -24.31 -7.57
N ARG A 328 5.02 -23.34 -6.65
CA ARG A 328 5.93 -22.24 -6.30
C ARG A 328 6.23 -22.28 -4.81
N ILE A 329 7.51 -22.14 -4.46
CA ILE A 329 8.00 -22.24 -3.08
C ILE A 329 8.91 -21.07 -2.74
N GLY A 330 9.12 -20.82 -1.45
CA GLY A 330 10.08 -19.84 -0.96
C GLY A 330 9.83 -18.43 -1.50
N GLU A 331 10.81 -17.86 -2.22
CA GLU A 331 10.72 -16.50 -2.77
C GLU A 331 9.80 -16.39 -3.99
N ASP A 332 9.48 -17.51 -4.66
CA ASP A 332 8.63 -17.53 -5.85
C ASP A 332 7.15 -17.60 -5.50
N THR A 333 6.78 -17.78 -4.23
CA THR A 333 5.35 -17.77 -3.83
C THR A 333 4.72 -16.41 -4.07
N THR A 334 3.43 -16.42 -4.39
CA THR A 334 2.64 -15.19 -4.59
C THR A 334 2.76 -14.22 -3.41
N LEU A 335 2.70 -14.71 -2.17
CA LEU A 335 2.91 -13.88 -0.99
C LEU A 335 4.29 -13.24 -0.96
N SER A 336 5.37 -14.00 -1.25
CA SER A 336 6.73 -13.47 -1.27
C SER A 336 6.91 -12.40 -2.36
N GLN A 337 6.29 -12.57 -3.51
CA GLN A 337 6.27 -11.56 -4.58
C GLN A 337 5.52 -10.29 -4.15
N ILE A 338 4.37 -10.43 -3.47
CA ILE A 338 3.63 -9.29 -2.90
C ILE A 338 4.50 -8.52 -1.90
N ILE A 339 5.14 -9.22 -0.97
CA ILE A 339 6.03 -8.60 0.03
C ILE A 339 7.15 -7.85 -0.67
N ARG A 340 7.82 -8.48 -1.65
CA ARG A 340 8.89 -7.85 -2.43
C ARG A 340 8.42 -6.58 -3.15
N LEU A 341 7.27 -6.61 -3.81
CA LEU A 341 6.72 -5.43 -4.49
C LEU A 341 6.43 -4.28 -3.52
N VAL A 342 5.88 -4.57 -2.34
CA VAL A 342 5.61 -3.54 -1.31
C VAL A 342 6.91 -2.97 -0.75
N GLU A 343 7.95 -3.79 -0.56
CA GLU A 343 9.29 -3.34 -0.14
C GLU A 343 9.97 -2.48 -1.19
N GLU A 344 9.91 -2.88 -2.47
CA GLU A 344 10.47 -2.13 -3.59
C GLU A 344 9.76 -0.79 -3.76
N ALA A 345 8.43 -0.78 -3.69
CA ALA A 345 7.64 0.45 -3.73
C ALA A 345 8.00 1.42 -2.59
N GLY A 346 8.09 0.89 -1.36
CA GLY A 346 8.52 1.68 -0.20
C GLY A 346 9.97 2.16 -0.28
N GLY A 347 10.80 1.48 -1.08
CA GLY A 347 12.21 1.79 -1.32
C GLY A 347 12.45 2.79 -2.44
N SER A 348 11.55 2.89 -3.38
CA SER A 348 11.68 3.76 -4.55
C SER A 348 11.41 5.22 -4.19
N LYS A 349 12.16 6.14 -4.83
CA LYS A 349 11.99 7.58 -4.62
C LYS A 349 11.03 8.17 -5.65
N ALA A 350 9.89 8.62 -5.19
CA ALA A 350 8.96 9.43 -5.97
C ALA A 350 9.60 10.78 -6.39
N PRO A 351 9.22 11.39 -7.52
CA PRO A 351 9.72 12.69 -7.96
C PRO A 351 9.65 13.79 -6.91
N ILE A 352 8.55 13.86 -6.14
CA ILE A 352 8.39 14.82 -5.05
C ILE A 352 9.40 14.59 -3.91
N ALA A 353 9.82 13.34 -3.68
CA ALA A 353 10.88 13.02 -2.70
C ALA A 353 12.25 13.50 -3.17
N LYS A 354 12.57 13.32 -4.46
CA LYS A 354 13.82 13.81 -5.06
C LYS A 354 13.91 15.35 -4.94
N LEU A 355 12.79 16.05 -5.15
CA LEU A 355 12.71 17.50 -4.97
C LEU A 355 12.95 17.90 -3.50
N ALA A 356 12.30 17.22 -2.56
CA ALA A 356 12.46 17.46 -1.13
C ALA A 356 13.91 17.24 -0.66
N ASP A 357 14.58 16.18 -1.15
CA ASP A 357 15.99 15.88 -0.87
C ASP A 357 16.92 16.99 -1.39
N LYS A 358 16.68 17.48 -2.62
CA LYS A 358 17.44 18.59 -3.23
C LYS A 358 17.31 19.87 -2.38
N VAL A 359 16.08 20.21 -1.98
CA VAL A 359 15.82 21.37 -1.11
C VAL A 359 16.53 21.20 0.24
N SER A 360 16.46 20.02 0.84
CA SER A 360 17.12 19.71 2.13
C SER A 360 18.65 19.88 2.07
N GLY A 361 19.27 19.50 0.96
CA GLY A 361 20.72 19.64 0.75
C GLY A 361 21.21 21.10 0.69
N ILE A 362 20.37 22.01 0.19
CA ILE A 362 20.65 23.45 0.12
C ILE A 362 20.29 24.15 1.46
N PHE A 363 19.28 23.66 2.12
CA PHE A 363 18.70 24.29 3.30
C PHE A 363 19.70 24.43 4.46
N VAL A 364 20.47 23.38 4.77
CA VAL A 364 21.41 23.40 5.90
C VAL A 364 22.52 24.45 5.73
N PRO A 365 23.24 24.54 4.59
CA PRO A 365 24.18 25.64 4.35
C PRO A 365 23.57 27.05 4.46
N VAL A 366 22.37 27.23 3.94
CA VAL A 366 21.65 28.51 4.00
C VAL A 366 21.36 28.89 5.44
N VAL A 367 20.92 27.95 6.27
CA VAL A 367 20.63 28.16 7.69
C VAL A 367 21.90 28.55 8.48
N ILE A 368 23.02 27.89 8.23
CA ILE A 368 24.31 28.25 8.85
C ILE A 368 24.66 29.68 8.50
N THR A 369 24.49 30.05 7.22
CA THR A 369 24.73 31.43 6.77
C THR A 369 23.80 32.44 7.49
N ILE A 370 22.50 32.15 7.61
CA ILE A 370 21.53 32.99 8.33
C ILE A 370 21.94 33.13 9.80
N ALA A 371 22.34 32.03 10.46
CA ALA A 371 22.78 32.10 11.86
C ALA A 371 24.00 33.00 12.04
N VAL A 372 25.02 32.91 11.18
CA VAL A 372 26.19 33.77 11.19
C VAL A 372 25.80 35.24 10.95
N ILE A 373 24.96 35.49 9.94
CA ILE A 373 24.46 36.86 9.66
C ILE A 373 23.69 37.38 10.86
N THR A 374 22.86 36.59 11.51
CA THR A 374 22.11 36.97 12.72
C THR A 374 23.05 37.42 13.83
N ILE A 375 24.12 36.66 14.10
CA ILE A 375 25.11 37.01 15.10
C ILE A 375 25.79 38.38 14.78
N ILE A 376 26.22 38.53 13.53
CA ILE A 376 26.90 39.75 13.06
C ILE A 376 25.96 40.97 13.15
N VAL A 377 24.72 40.84 12.68
CA VAL A 377 23.76 41.98 12.74
C VAL A 377 23.48 42.42 14.17
N TRP A 378 23.28 41.47 15.10
CA TRP A 378 23.05 41.83 16.50
C TRP A 378 24.26 42.46 17.17
N LEU A 379 25.48 42.02 16.85
CA LEU A 379 26.70 42.64 17.34
C LEU A 379 26.87 44.08 16.81
N LEU A 380 26.59 44.28 15.51
CA LEU A 380 26.64 45.60 14.89
C LEU A 380 25.54 46.54 15.43
N SER A 381 24.41 45.99 15.86
CA SER A 381 23.32 46.75 16.51
C SER A 381 23.59 47.07 17.97
N GLY A 382 24.77 46.72 18.52
CA GLY A 382 25.16 47.03 19.91
C GLY A 382 24.62 46.04 20.95
N ALA A 383 24.02 44.92 20.54
CA ALA A 383 23.58 43.88 21.46
C ALA A 383 24.78 43.16 22.12
N THR A 384 24.55 42.56 23.28
CA THR A 384 25.59 41.77 23.95
C THR A 384 25.95 40.53 23.14
N PHE A 385 27.22 40.11 23.23
CA PHE A 385 27.66 38.85 22.55
C PHE A 385 26.83 37.64 22.98
N SER A 386 26.41 37.61 24.25
CA SER A 386 25.49 36.57 24.77
C SER A 386 24.18 36.52 24.02
N PHE A 387 23.51 37.65 23.80
CA PHE A 387 22.25 37.75 23.07
C PHE A 387 22.40 37.37 21.59
N ALA A 388 23.44 37.89 20.94
CA ALA A 388 23.72 37.60 19.55
C ALA A 388 23.99 36.10 19.33
N LEU A 389 24.81 35.48 20.20
CA LEU A 389 25.12 34.06 20.15
C LEU A 389 23.89 33.21 20.44
N ALA A 390 23.06 33.53 21.42
CA ALA A 390 21.82 32.81 21.73
C ALA A 390 20.85 32.83 20.55
N SER A 391 20.70 33.99 19.88
CA SER A 391 19.88 34.12 18.67
C SER A 391 20.42 33.27 17.53
N GLY A 392 21.74 33.24 17.28
CA GLY A 392 22.36 32.40 16.27
C GLY A 392 22.20 30.90 16.56
N ILE A 393 22.38 30.49 17.82
CA ILE A 393 22.14 29.09 18.25
C ILE A 393 20.66 28.73 18.07
N ALA A 394 19.74 29.62 18.43
CA ALA A 394 18.30 29.39 18.26
C ALA A 394 17.94 29.16 16.78
N VAL A 395 18.52 29.95 15.84
CA VAL A 395 18.38 29.77 14.39
C VAL A 395 18.88 28.39 13.94
N LEU A 396 20.09 27.99 14.37
CA LEU A 396 20.64 26.69 14.02
C LEU A 396 19.74 25.53 14.47
N VAL A 397 19.23 25.64 15.69
CA VAL A 397 18.46 24.52 16.30
C VAL A 397 17.06 24.41 15.73
N ILE A 398 16.32 25.54 15.57
CA ILE A 398 14.94 25.49 15.07
C ILE A 398 14.87 25.06 13.60
N SER A 399 15.94 25.29 12.86
CA SER A 399 15.98 25.08 11.41
C SER A 399 16.24 23.63 10.99
N CYS A 400 16.17 22.65 11.88
CA CYS A 400 16.38 21.26 11.48
C CYS A 400 15.28 20.78 10.51
N PRO A 401 15.63 20.31 9.30
CA PRO A 401 14.66 19.78 8.34
C PRO A 401 14.32 18.31 8.61
N CYS A 402 14.26 17.89 9.87
CA CYS A 402 14.08 16.47 10.27
C CYS A 402 12.79 15.88 9.72
N ALA A 403 11.68 16.63 9.80
CA ALA A 403 10.37 16.22 9.33
C ALA A 403 10.30 16.07 7.80
N LEU A 404 11.08 16.87 7.06
CA LEU A 404 11.09 16.89 5.59
C LEU A 404 11.54 15.54 5.01
N GLY A 405 12.59 14.96 5.57
CA GLY A 405 13.12 13.66 5.12
C GLY A 405 12.19 12.48 5.37
N LEU A 406 11.18 12.64 6.24
CA LEU A 406 10.19 11.60 6.56
C LEU A 406 8.85 11.81 5.85
N ALA A 407 8.55 13.03 5.42
CA ALA A 407 7.24 13.43 4.92
C ALA A 407 6.75 12.55 3.77
N THR A 408 7.60 12.28 2.78
CA THR A 408 7.26 11.50 1.59
C THR A 408 7.40 10.00 1.82
N PRO A 409 8.57 9.46 2.29
CA PRO A 409 8.75 8.01 2.38
C PRO A 409 7.76 7.34 3.33
N THR A 410 7.42 7.99 4.44
CA THR A 410 6.46 7.44 5.41
C THR A 410 5.05 7.34 4.82
N ALA A 411 4.60 8.37 4.09
CA ALA A 411 3.29 8.37 3.45
C ALA A 411 3.21 7.33 2.32
N ILE A 412 4.26 7.17 1.51
CA ILE A 412 4.35 6.14 0.48
C ILE A 412 4.27 4.75 1.11
N MET A 413 5.10 4.46 2.13
CA MET A 413 5.12 3.16 2.79
C MET A 413 3.75 2.79 3.41
N VAL A 414 3.10 3.73 4.10
CA VAL A 414 1.76 3.48 4.65
C VAL A 414 0.72 3.33 3.54
N GLY A 415 0.83 4.13 2.47
CA GLY A 415 -0.08 4.09 1.33
C GLY A 415 0.03 2.79 0.55
N THR A 416 1.25 2.35 0.19
CA THR A 416 1.49 1.09 -0.52
C THR A 416 1.09 -0.12 0.32
N GLY A 417 1.41 -0.10 1.63
CA GLY A 417 0.95 -1.13 2.55
C GLY A 417 -0.57 -1.20 2.64
N ARG A 418 -1.27 -0.04 2.67
CA ARG A 418 -2.73 0.00 2.65
C ARG A 418 -3.32 -0.46 1.32
N GLY A 419 -2.65 -0.19 0.20
CA GLY A 419 -2.99 -0.73 -1.12
C GLY A 419 -2.92 -2.25 -1.12
N ALA A 420 -1.81 -2.81 -0.66
CA ALA A 420 -1.60 -4.26 -0.58
C ALA A 420 -2.64 -4.97 0.29
N GLU A 421 -3.02 -4.40 1.45
CA GLU A 421 -4.12 -4.92 2.29
C GLU A 421 -5.48 -4.97 1.54
N GLN A 422 -5.64 -4.22 0.44
CA GLN A 422 -6.84 -4.20 -0.39
C GLN A 422 -6.68 -4.96 -1.72
N GLY A 423 -5.56 -5.66 -1.91
CA GLY A 423 -5.25 -6.36 -3.14
C GLY A 423 -4.75 -5.46 -4.28
N ILE A 424 -4.26 -4.25 -3.96
CA ILE A 424 -3.70 -3.30 -4.92
C ILE A 424 -2.20 -3.22 -4.71
N LEU A 425 -1.43 -3.81 -5.61
CA LEU A 425 0.03 -3.85 -5.55
C LEU A 425 0.62 -2.73 -6.39
N ILE A 426 1.38 -1.84 -5.77
CA ILE A 426 2.01 -0.68 -6.41
C ILE A 426 3.50 -0.94 -6.46
N LYS A 427 4.11 -0.94 -7.65
CA LYS A 427 5.52 -1.29 -7.84
C LYS A 427 6.50 -0.22 -7.38
N SER A 428 6.10 1.04 -7.45
CA SER A 428 7.01 2.13 -7.10
C SER A 428 6.29 3.32 -6.49
N GLY A 429 7.03 4.13 -5.73
CA GLY A 429 6.54 5.42 -5.26
C GLY A 429 6.27 6.40 -6.39
N GLU A 430 6.95 6.25 -7.53
CA GLU A 430 6.71 7.02 -8.74
C GLU A 430 5.36 6.66 -9.36
N SER A 431 5.05 5.36 -9.51
CA SER A 431 3.76 4.88 -9.98
C SER A 431 2.61 5.37 -9.08
N LEU A 432 2.83 5.38 -7.75
CA LEU A 432 1.87 5.92 -6.79
C LEU A 432 1.71 7.44 -6.96
N GLU A 433 2.78 8.17 -7.22
CA GLU A 433 2.71 9.61 -7.46
C GLU A 433 2.05 9.93 -8.80
N THR A 434 2.40 9.23 -9.88
CA THR A 434 1.87 9.50 -11.22
C THR A 434 0.39 9.16 -11.37
N ALA A 435 -0.10 8.14 -10.65
CA ALA A 435 -1.50 7.74 -10.70
C ALA A 435 -2.49 8.85 -10.28
N HIS A 436 -2.08 9.82 -9.45
CA HIS A 436 -2.96 10.96 -9.12
C HIS A 436 -3.12 11.98 -10.25
N LEU A 437 -2.21 11.98 -11.22
CA LEU A 437 -2.20 12.90 -12.36
C LEU A 437 -3.09 12.42 -13.51
N VAL A 438 -3.52 11.17 -13.47
CA VAL A 438 -4.37 10.57 -14.51
C VAL A 438 -5.65 11.37 -14.68
N ASP A 439 -5.97 11.71 -15.92
CA ASP A 439 -7.20 12.35 -16.37
C ASP A 439 -8.01 11.47 -17.33
N THR A 440 -7.37 10.49 -17.97
CA THR A 440 -8.00 9.59 -18.92
C THR A 440 -7.67 8.15 -18.60
N VAL A 441 -8.68 7.30 -18.50
CA VAL A 441 -8.54 5.85 -18.27
C VAL A 441 -8.95 5.10 -19.51
N VAL A 442 -8.01 4.38 -20.11
CA VAL A 442 -8.23 3.49 -21.25
C VAL A 442 -8.43 2.08 -20.72
N LEU A 443 -9.61 1.53 -20.95
CA LEU A 443 -9.99 0.18 -20.53
C LEU A 443 -9.97 -0.76 -21.73
N ASP A 444 -9.22 -1.86 -21.64
CA ASP A 444 -9.45 -2.96 -22.57
C ASP A 444 -10.84 -3.54 -22.34
N LYS A 445 -11.44 -4.14 -23.37
CA LYS A 445 -12.77 -4.76 -23.23
C LYS A 445 -12.65 -6.14 -22.56
N THR A 446 -11.92 -7.04 -23.20
CA THR A 446 -11.90 -8.48 -22.89
C THR A 446 -11.12 -8.77 -21.61
N GLY A 447 -11.72 -9.50 -20.67
CA GLY A 447 -11.07 -9.79 -19.37
C GLY A 447 -11.00 -8.60 -18.42
N THR A 448 -11.19 -7.38 -18.90
CA THR A 448 -11.13 -6.13 -18.10
C THR A 448 -12.53 -5.58 -17.82
N ILE A 449 -13.27 -5.11 -18.83
CA ILE A 449 -14.68 -4.71 -18.68
C ILE A 449 -15.60 -5.92 -18.60
N THR A 450 -15.26 -6.99 -19.37
CA THR A 450 -15.97 -8.24 -19.43
C THR A 450 -15.25 -9.34 -18.66
N GLU A 451 -15.92 -10.49 -18.46
CA GLU A 451 -15.34 -11.59 -17.69
C GLU A 451 -14.19 -12.32 -18.42
N GLY A 452 -14.07 -12.12 -19.75
CA GLY A 452 -13.05 -12.75 -20.58
C GLY A 452 -13.38 -14.20 -20.94
N HIS A 453 -14.53 -14.70 -20.52
CA HIS A 453 -15.03 -16.03 -20.81
C HIS A 453 -16.37 -15.93 -21.55
N PRO A 454 -16.42 -16.22 -22.87
CA PRO A 454 -17.67 -16.25 -23.61
C PRO A 454 -18.70 -17.17 -22.96
N ALA A 455 -19.95 -16.75 -22.97
CA ALA A 455 -21.08 -17.54 -22.47
C ALA A 455 -22.23 -17.50 -23.48
N VAL A 456 -23.04 -18.56 -23.50
CA VAL A 456 -24.26 -18.58 -24.30
C VAL A 456 -25.26 -17.61 -23.74
N ALA A 457 -25.60 -16.58 -24.52
CA ALA A 457 -26.50 -15.50 -24.12
C ALA A 457 -27.95 -15.72 -24.57
N ALA A 458 -28.17 -16.46 -25.67
CA ALA A 458 -29.50 -16.85 -26.15
C ALA A 458 -29.41 -18.06 -27.07
N VAL A 459 -30.42 -18.89 -26.99
CA VAL A 459 -30.67 -19.98 -27.92
C VAL A 459 -32.01 -19.73 -28.63
N ARG A 460 -32.07 -19.92 -29.94
CA ARG A 460 -33.27 -19.75 -30.75
C ARG A 460 -33.41 -20.94 -31.70
N THR A 461 -34.49 -21.66 -31.58
CA THR A 461 -34.76 -22.88 -32.38
C THR A 461 -35.65 -22.58 -33.57
N ALA A 462 -35.41 -23.27 -34.64
CA ALA A 462 -36.34 -23.29 -35.79
C ALA A 462 -37.65 -24.02 -35.42
N PRO A 463 -38.78 -23.74 -36.14
CA PRO A 463 -40.04 -24.43 -35.87
C PRO A 463 -39.91 -25.95 -35.94
N GLY A 464 -40.32 -26.64 -34.86
CA GLY A 464 -40.28 -28.08 -34.75
C GLY A 464 -38.96 -28.70 -34.29
N VAL A 465 -37.96 -27.87 -33.88
CA VAL A 465 -36.71 -28.29 -33.28
C VAL A 465 -36.71 -28.00 -31.79
N THR A 466 -36.28 -28.95 -30.99
CA THR A 466 -36.13 -28.74 -29.54
C THR A 466 -34.78 -28.12 -29.21
N GLU A 467 -34.72 -27.35 -28.12
CA GLU A 467 -33.47 -26.74 -27.66
C GLU A 467 -32.40 -27.79 -27.33
N ALA A 468 -32.80 -28.92 -26.74
CA ALA A 468 -31.92 -30.04 -26.43
C ALA A 468 -31.31 -30.68 -27.70
N GLU A 469 -32.08 -30.80 -28.79
CA GLU A 469 -31.55 -31.33 -30.08
C GLU A 469 -30.54 -30.35 -30.69
N LEU A 470 -30.86 -29.05 -30.70
CA LEU A 470 -29.97 -28.02 -31.22
C LEU A 470 -28.66 -27.99 -30.44
N LEU A 471 -28.76 -27.92 -29.11
CA LEU A 471 -27.59 -27.87 -28.24
C LEU A 471 -26.75 -29.16 -28.29
N GLY A 472 -27.39 -30.30 -28.31
CA GLY A 472 -26.72 -31.61 -28.40
C GLY A 472 -25.88 -31.74 -29.67
N LEU A 473 -26.43 -31.36 -30.82
CA LEU A 473 -25.72 -31.41 -32.10
C LEU A 473 -24.62 -30.35 -32.18
N ALA A 474 -24.90 -29.13 -31.73
CA ALA A 474 -23.94 -28.03 -31.71
C ALA A 474 -22.76 -28.33 -30.78
N ALA A 475 -23.01 -28.72 -29.52
CA ALA A 475 -21.98 -29.06 -28.57
C ALA A 475 -21.13 -30.26 -28.95
N SER A 476 -21.79 -31.29 -29.57
CA SER A 476 -21.07 -32.47 -30.06
C SER A 476 -20.07 -32.09 -31.18
N LEU A 477 -20.47 -31.19 -32.09
CA LEU A 477 -19.60 -30.70 -33.15
C LEU A 477 -18.49 -29.81 -32.59
N GLU A 478 -18.83 -28.85 -31.73
CA GLU A 478 -17.91 -27.89 -31.18
C GLU A 478 -16.91 -28.47 -30.15
N LYS A 479 -17.21 -29.68 -29.57
CA LYS A 479 -16.27 -30.37 -28.66
C LYS A 479 -14.91 -30.68 -29.29
N ALA A 480 -14.86 -30.77 -30.64
CA ALA A 480 -13.62 -30.95 -31.38
C ALA A 480 -12.91 -29.64 -31.76
N SER A 481 -13.50 -28.50 -31.43
CA SER A 481 -12.97 -27.15 -31.75
C SER A 481 -12.23 -26.56 -30.56
N GLU A 482 -11.08 -25.92 -30.80
CA GLU A 482 -10.32 -25.20 -29.79
C GLU A 482 -10.76 -23.71 -29.64
N HIS A 483 -11.83 -23.31 -30.34
CA HIS A 483 -12.28 -21.93 -30.33
C HIS A 483 -13.00 -21.58 -29.01
N PRO A 484 -12.76 -20.39 -28.39
CA PRO A 484 -13.43 -20.01 -27.13
C PRO A 484 -14.97 -20.00 -27.17
N LEU A 485 -15.56 -19.75 -28.35
CA LEU A 485 -17.02 -19.84 -28.53
C LEU A 485 -17.51 -21.29 -28.44
N ALA A 486 -16.71 -22.26 -28.88
CA ALA A 486 -17.00 -23.67 -28.81
C ALA A 486 -17.06 -24.16 -27.37
N GLU A 487 -16.07 -23.76 -26.55
CA GLU A 487 -16.05 -24.08 -25.12
C GLU A 487 -17.30 -23.56 -24.40
N ALA A 488 -17.74 -22.33 -24.72
CA ALA A 488 -18.97 -21.75 -24.18
C ALA A 488 -20.23 -22.61 -24.50
N ILE A 489 -20.34 -23.11 -25.74
CA ILE A 489 -21.47 -23.93 -26.18
C ILE A 489 -21.45 -25.28 -25.50
N VAL A 490 -20.28 -25.92 -25.42
CA VAL A 490 -20.12 -27.25 -24.79
C VAL A 490 -20.46 -27.14 -23.30
N ARG A 491 -19.91 -26.15 -22.59
CA ARG A 491 -20.19 -25.94 -21.17
C ARG A 491 -21.68 -25.71 -20.91
N TYR A 492 -22.32 -24.85 -21.71
CA TYR A 492 -23.75 -24.57 -21.57
C TYR A 492 -24.62 -25.83 -21.79
N ALA A 493 -24.27 -26.68 -22.78
CA ALA A 493 -24.95 -27.91 -23.02
C ALA A 493 -24.76 -28.91 -21.86
N GLU A 494 -23.56 -29.04 -21.31
CA GLU A 494 -23.25 -29.86 -20.13
C GLU A 494 -24.03 -29.43 -18.90
N GLU A 495 -24.08 -28.10 -18.62
CA GLU A 495 -24.87 -27.51 -17.52
C GLU A 495 -26.38 -27.76 -17.71
N ALA A 496 -26.86 -27.75 -18.94
CA ALA A 496 -28.25 -28.06 -19.26
C ALA A 496 -28.55 -29.59 -19.22
N GLY A 497 -27.56 -30.44 -18.93
CA GLY A 497 -27.72 -31.89 -18.87
C GLY A 497 -27.95 -32.54 -20.23
N VAL A 498 -27.52 -31.91 -21.32
CA VAL A 498 -27.66 -32.41 -22.67
C VAL A 498 -26.51 -33.38 -23.00
N GLU A 499 -26.82 -34.54 -23.57
CA GLU A 499 -25.82 -35.54 -23.95
C GLU A 499 -24.97 -35.05 -25.12
N VAL A 500 -23.63 -35.03 -24.94
CA VAL A 500 -22.66 -34.57 -25.94
C VAL A 500 -21.94 -35.80 -26.53
N SER A 501 -22.23 -36.10 -27.80
CA SER A 501 -21.63 -37.19 -28.55
C SER A 501 -20.27 -36.80 -29.16
N GLN A 502 -19.58 -37.76 -29.75
CA GLN A 502 -18.34 -37.50 -30.46
C GLN A 502 -18.62 -37.19 -31.94
N ALA A 503 -18.09 -36.07 -32.46
CA ALA A 503 -18.14 -35.77 -33.90
C ALA A 503 -17.06 -36.54 -34.68
N THR A 504 -17.36 -36.90 -35.89
CA THR A 504 -16.43 -37.46 -36.88
C THR A 504 -16.37 -36.58 -38.12
N GLU A 505 -15.35 -36.74 -38.94
CA GLU A 505 -15.13 -35.91 -40.15
C GLU A 505 -15.15 -34.40 -39.86
N PHE A 506 -14.57 -34.00 -38.71
CA PHE A 506 -14.51 -32.60 -38.32
C PHE A 506 -13.64 -31.79 -39.29
N ALA A 507 -14.16 -30.68 -39.74
CA ALA A 507 -13.43 -29.69 -40.57
C ALA A 507 -13.73 -28.26 -40.10
N ALA A 508 -12.67 -27.46 -39.95
CA ALA A 508 -12.78 -26.04 -39.65
C ALA A 508 -12.56 -25.19 -40.90
N GLU A 509 -13.53 -24.33 -41.22
CA GLU A 509 -13.44 -23.36 -42.33
C GLU A 509 -13.09 -21.99 -41.77
N ALA A 510 -11.87 -21.51 -42.09
CA ALA A 510 -11.35 -20.26 -41.50
C ALA A 510 -12.29 -19.09 -41.74
N GLY A 511 -12.70 -18.41 -40.64
CA GLY A 511 -13.56 -17.24 -40.67
C GLY A 511 -15.01 -17.49 -41.04
N GLN A 512 -15.45 -18.78 -41.15
CA GLN A 512 -16.83 -19.17 -41.46
C GLN A 512 -17.46 -20.02 -40.39
N GLY A 513 -16.78 -21.05 -39.86
CA GLY A 513 -17.33 -21.97 -38.87
C GLY A 513 -16.71 -23.35 -38.93
N VAL A 514 -17.43 -24.33 -38.38
CA VAL A 514 -17.02 -25.73 -38.32
C VAL A 514 -18.11 -26.66 -38.88
N SER A 515 -17.70 -27.80 -39.44
CA SER A 515 -18.58 -28.84 -39.99
C SER A 515 -18.12 -30.21 -39.55
N GLY A 516 -19.02 -31.18 -39.50
CA GLY A 516 -18.70 -32.56 -39.16
C GLY A 516 -19.92 -33.45 -39.16
N MET A 517 -19.69 -34.76 -38.89
CA MET A 517 -20.75 -35.76 -38.75
C MET A 517 -21.03 -36.03 -37.28
N VAL A 518 -22.25 -35.82 -36.82
CA VAL A 518 -22.71 -36.09 -35.45
C VAL A 518 -23.92 -37.04 -35.55
N SER A 519 -23.85 -38.20 -34.94
CA SER A 519 -24.92 -39.20 -34.94
C SER A 519 -25.46 -39.52 -36.33
N GLY A 520 -24.57 -39.55 -37.35
CA GLY A 520 -24.93 -39.88 -38.74
C GLY A 520 -25.55 -38.73 -39.54
N ARG A 521 -25.62 -37.51 -38.97
CA ARG A 521 -26.10 -36.27 -39.62
C ARG A 521 -24.94 -35.33 -39.92
N LYS A 522 -24.96 -34.71 -41.10
CA LYS A 522 -23.99 -33.64 -41.41
C LYS A 522 -24.38 -32.34 -40.70
N VAL A 523 -23.62 -31.96 -39.68
CA VAL A 523 -23.86 -30.75 -38.85
C VAL A 523 -22.92 -29.64 -39.25
N LEU A 524 -23.45 -28.43 -39.30
CA LEU A 524 -22.73 -27.17 -39.58
C LEU A 524 -22.95 -26.20 -38.40
N ALA A 525 -21.90 -25.59 -37.93
CA ALA A 525 -21.98 -24.48 -36.95
C ALA A 525 -21.12 -23.31 -37.46
N GLY A 526 -21.73 -22.18 -37.77
CA GLY A 526 -21.00 -21.08 -38.35
C GLY A 526 -21.82 -19.82 -38.60
N ASN A 527 -21.17 -18.83 -39.25
CA ASN A 527 -21.80 -17.55 -39.59
C ASN A 527 -22.67 -17.64 -40.86
N GLN A 528 -23.32 -16.54 -41.22
CA GLN A 528 -24.18 -16.45 -42.40
C GLN A 528 -23.45 -16.86 -43.71
N LYS A 529 -22.17 -16.50 -43.87
CA LYS A 529 -21.39 -16.87 -45.09
C LYS A 529 -21.26 -18.38 -45.26
N MET A 530 -21.09 -19.11 -44.15
CA MET A 530 -21.06 -20.58 -44.18
C MET A 530 -22.42 -21.15 -44.58
N MET A 531 -23.52 -20.61 -44.07
CA MET A 531 -24.87 -21.05 -44.44
C MET A 531 -25.17 -20.81 -45.92
N ASP A 532 -24.80 -19.64 -46.44
CA ASP A 532 -24.93 -19.28 -47.84
C ASP A 532 -24.10 -20.22 -48.75
N ALA A 533 -22.85 -20.50 -48.39
CA ALA A 533 -21.94 -21.38 -49.12
C ALA A 533 -22.50 -22.84 -49.19
N GLN A 534 -23.11 -23.29 -48.10
CA GLN A 534 -23.71 -24.63 -48.00
C GLN A 534 -25.20 -24.68 -48.45
N LYS A 535 -25.74 -23.53 -48.97
CA LYS A 535 -27.11 -23.37 -49.45
C LYS A 535 -28.20 -23.69 -48.41
N VAL A 536 -27.92 -23.34 -47.15
CA VAL A 536 -28.89 -23.43 -46.07
C VAL A 536 -29.71 -22.16 -46.00
N THR A 537 -31.05 -22.29 -46.08
CA THR A 537 -31.95 -21.12 -45.92
C THR A 537 -32.10 -20.75 -44.47
N LEU A 538 -32.13 -19.46 -44.19
CA LEU A 538 -32.20 -18.94 -42.78
C LEU A 538 -33.64 -18.83 -42.28
N ASP A 539 -34.63 -19.12 -43.08
CA ASP A 539 -36.08 -19.18 -42.74
C ASP A 539 -36.59 -17.97 -41.93
N GLY A 540 -36.06 -16.76 -42.20
CA GLY A 540 -36.43 -15.53 -41.52
C GLY A 540 -35.75 -15.26 -40.18
N MET A 541 -34.80 -16.10 -39.74
CA MET A 541 -34.03 -15.89 -38.51
C MET A 541 -32.94 -14.83 -38.66
N ASP A 542 -32.65 -14.38 -39.89
CA ASP A 542 -31.68 -13.31 -40.18
C ASP A 542 -32.03 -11.97 -39.50
N ALA A 543 -33.32 -11.61 -39.44
CA ALA A 543 -33.78 -10.41 -38.77
C ALA A 543 -33.56 -10.46 -37.24
N GLU A 544 -33.73 -11.59 -36.60
CA GLU A 544 -33.50 -11.80 -35.18
C GLU A 544 -32.00 -11.87 -34.89
N ALA A 545 -31.23 -12.56 -35.73
CA ALA A 545 -29.78 -12.57 -35.63
C ALA A 545 -29.18 -11.15 -35.78
N GLY A 546 -29.75 -10.32 -36.67
CA GLY A 546 -29.40 -8.94 -36.80
C GLY A 546 -29.58 -8.13 -35.49
N LYS A 547 -30.71 -8.32 -34.80
CA LYS A 547 -30.95 -7.70 -33.49
C LYS A 547 -29.97 -8.18 -32.44
N LEU A 548 -29.71 -9.49 -32.34
CA LEU A 548 -28.74 -10.03 -31.40
C LEU A 548 -27.32 -9.53 -31.70
N SER A 549 -26.96 -9.38 -32.97
CA SER A 549 -25.67 -8.79 -33.35
C SER A 549 -25.60 -7.29 -33.03
N GLU A 550 -26.70 -6.55 -33.14
CA GLU A 550 -26.80 -5.16 -32.70
C GLU A 550 -26.70 -5.01 -31.18
N GLU A 551 -27.07 -6.03 -30.42
CA GLU A 551 -26.86 -6.14 -28.97
C GLU A 551 -25.42 -6.55 -28.58
N GLY A 552 -24.52 -6.73 -29.56
CA GLY A 552 -23.13 -7.05 -29.29
C GLY A 552 -22.85 -8.57 -29.14
N ARG A 553 -23.77 -9.42 -29.55
CA ARG A 553 -23.63 -10.89 -29.47
C ARG A 553 -23.12 -11.47 -30.76
N THR A 554 -22.28 -12.50 -30.68
CA THR A 554 -21.85 -13.30 -31.84
C THR A 554 -22.84 -14.38 -32.07
N VAL A 555 -23.47 -14.40 -33.28
CA VAL A 555 -24.47 -15.36 -33.64
C VAL A 555 -23.86 -16.48 -34.49
N LEU A 556 -24.02 -17.72 -34.04
CA LEU A 556 -23.71 -18.94 -34.78
C LEU A 556 -25.01 -19.61 -35.21
N TYR A 557 -25.15 -19.87 -36.51
CA TYR A 557 -26.22 -20.67 -37.05
C TYR A 557 -25.85 -22.14 -37.00
N ILE A 558 -26.81 -22.98 -36.60
CA ILE A 558 -26.63 -24.42 -36.51
C ILE A 558 -27.56 -25.08 -37.53
N ALA A 559 -27.01 -25.85 -38.40
CA ALA A 559 -27.77 -26.58 -39.40
C ALA A 559 -27.41 -28.11 -39.43
N ALA A 560 -28.36 -28.96 -39.77
CA ALA A 560 -28.11 -30.36 -40.00
C ALA A 560 -28.80 -30.80 -41.29
N ASP A 561 -28.10 -31.57 -42.13
CA ASP A 561 -28.62 -32.10 -43.40
C ASP A 561 -29.23 -31.02 -44.29
N GLN A 562 -28.54 -29.85 -44.40
CA GLN A 562 -28.95 -28.65 -45.17
C GLN A 562 -30.24 -27.97 -44.64
N LYS A 563 -30.69 -28.30 -43.47
CA LYS A 563 -31.83 -27.66 -42.82
C LYS A 563 -31.37 -26.87 -41.59
N LEU A 564 -31.80 -25.63 -41.49
CA LEU A 564 -31.51 -24.82 -40.31
C LEU A 564 -32.20 -25.37 -39.06
N LEU A 565 -31.48 -25.61 -38.00
CA LEU A 565 -32.00 -26.04 -36.70
C LEU A 565 -32.24 -24.83 -35.77
N GLY A 566 -31.48 -23.78 -35.95
CA GLY A 566 -31.59 -22.58 -35.13
C GLY A 566 -30.29 -21.80 -35.05
N MET A 567 -30.19 -20.96 -34.06
CA MET A 567 -29.00 -20.16 -33.80
C MET A 567 -28.68 -20.08 -32.30
N ILE A 568 -27.40 -20.00 -32.02
CA ILE A 568 -26.84 -19.77 -30.66
C ILE A 568 -26.13 -18.42 -30.67
N ALA A 569 -26.52 -17.53 -29.77
CA ALA A 569 -25.83 -16.27 -29.57
C ALA A 569 -24.92 -16.36 -28.37
N VAL A 570 -23.63 -16.06 -28.58
CA VAL A 570 -22.59 -16.09 -27.56
C VAL A 570 -22.07 -14.66 -27.35
N ALA A 571 -21.86 -14.29 -26.13
CA ALA A 571 -21.27 -13.00 -25.76
C ALA A 571 -20.33 -13.17 -24.57
N ASP A 572 -19.34 -12.30 -24.46
CA ASP A 572 -18.53 -12.17 -23.26
C ASP A 572 -19.26 -11.24 -22.28
N PRO A 573 -19.77 -11.74 -21.14
CA PRO A 573 -20.61 -10.96 -20.26
C PRO A 573 -19.83 -9.81 -19.60
N VAL A 574 -20.47 -8.64 -19.47
CA VAL A 574 -19.93 -7.51 -18.74
C VAL A 574 -19.91 -7.86 -17.24
N LYS A 575 -18.79 -7.60 -16.56
CA LYS A 575 -18.68 -7.79 -15.10
C LYS A 575 -19.70 -6.96 -14.36
N LYS A 576 -20.28 -7.49 -13.30
CA LYS A 576 -21.35 -6.87 -12.50
C LYS A 576 -20.98 -5.47 -11.98
N THR A 577 -19.71 -5.25 -11.68
CA THR A 577 -19.18 -4.01 -11.09
C THR A 577 -18.72 -2.98 -12.14
N SER A 578 -18.58 -3.37 -13.43
CA SER A 578 -18.04 -2.48 -14.47
C SER A 578 -18.82 -1.19 -14.65
N ALA A 579 -20.16 -1.26 -14.67
CA ALA A 579 -21.01 -0.06 -14.83
C ALA A 579 -20.89 0.90 -13.63
N GLU A 580 -20.70 0.38 -12.42
CA GLU A 580 -20.49 1.18 -11.22
C GLU A 580 -19.09 1.82 -11.24
N ALA A 581 -18.06 1.03 -11.57
CA ALA A 581 -16.69 1.51 -11.66
C ALA A 581 -16.52 2.64 -12.68
N ILE A 582 -17.12 2.51 -13.86
CA ILE A 582 -17.10 3.54 -14.91
C ILE A 582 -17.74 4.83 -14.38
N ARG A 583 -18.95 4.75 -13.78
CA ARG A 583 -19.61 5.91 -13.19
C ARG A 583 -18.78 6.59 -12.10
N GLU A 584 -18.14 5.82 -11.22
CA GLU A 584 -17.28 6.38 -10.17
C GLU A 584 -16.03 7.05 -10.77
N MET A 585 -15.42 6.49 -11.85
CA MET A 585 -14.33 7.14 -12.59
C MET A 585 -14.76 8.49 -13.17
N GLU A 586 -15.92 8.55 -13.84
CA GLU A 586 -16.47 9.79 -14.40
C GLU A 586 -16.81 10.82 -13.30
N GLN A 587 -17.38 10.39 -12.16
CA GLN A 587 -17.60 11.27 -11.00
C GLN A 587 -16.30 11.83 -10.42
N MET A 588 -15.17 11.11 -10.57
CA MET A 588 -13.86 11.59 -10.20
C MET A 588 -13.25 12.58 -11.22
N GLY A 589 -13.96 12.85 -12.32
CA GLY A 589 -13.50 13.71 -13.42
C GLY A 589 -12.49 13.02 -14.34
N LEU A 590 -12.53 11.69 -14.44
CA LEU A 590 -11.72 10.92 -15.36
C LEU A 590 -12.50 10.68 -16.66
N ASP A 591 -11.87 10.88 -17.81
CA ASP A 591 -12.42 10.47 -19.09
C ASP A 591 -12.20 8.96 -19.29
N VAL A 592 -13.28 8.24 -19.61
CA VAL A 592 -13.22 6.78 -19.78
C VAL A 592 -13.30 6.42 -21.26
N VAL A 593 -12.28 5.73 -21.75
CA VAL A 593 -12.16 5.29 -23.14
C VAL A 593 -12.12 3.76 -23.18
N MET A 594 -13.03 3.13 -23.91
CA MET A 594 -12.95 1.69 -24.17
C MET A 594 -12.13 1.42 -25.42
N LEU A 595 -11.17 0.50 -25.32
CA LEU A 595 -10.33 0.02 -26.41
C LEU A 595 -10.67 -1.43 -26.71
N THR A 596 -10.94 -1.78 -27.98
CA THR A 596 -11.33 -3.16 -28.33
C THR A 596 -10.97 -3.52 -29.77
N GLY A 597 -10.66 -4.81 -30.00
CA GLY A 597 -10.52 -5.39 -31.34
C GLY A 597 -11.85 -5.69 -32.03
N ASP A 598 -12.98 -5.59 -31.33
CA ASP A 598 -14.30 -5.89 -31.87
C ASP A 598 -14.74 -4.95 -32.99
N HIS A 599 -15.71 -5.40 -33.75
CA HIS A 599 -16.40 -4.57 -34.72
C HIS A 599 -17.09 -3.37 -34.05
N GLU A 600 -17.13 -2.25 -34.74
CA GLU A 600 -17.68 -0.99 -34.23
C GLU A 600 -19.10 -1.11 -33.71
N LYS A 601 -19.98 -1.94 -34.33
CA LYS A 601 -21.34 -2.17 -33.86
C LYS A 601 -21.40 -2.80 -32.48
N THR A 602 -20.61 -3.86 -32.25
CA THR A 602 -20.51 -4.56 -30.95
C THR A 602 -19.93 -3.61 -29.88
N ALA A 603 -18.88 -2.89 -30.24
CA ALA A 603 -18.25 -1.93 -29.34
C ALA A 603 -19.22 -0.79 -28.91
N ARG A 604 -20.02 -0.29 -29.84
CA ARG A 604 -21.03 0.74 -29.56
C ARG A 604 -22.20 0.22 -28.71
N ALA A 605 -22.55 -1.05 -28.84
CA ALA A 605 -23.57 -1.67 -27.99
C ALA A 605 -23.14 -1.67 -26.52
N ILE A 606 -21.90 -2.12 -26.24
CA ILE A 606 -21.31 -2.11 -24.89
C ILE A 606 -21.14 -0.68 -24.38
N GLN A 607 -20.67 0.24 -25.23
CA GLN A 607 -20.56 1.66 -24.91
C GLN A 607 -21.89 2.22 -24.39
N LYS A 608 -22.97 1.97 -25.12
CA LYS A 608 -24.31 2.44 -24.75
C LYS A 608 -24.83 1.79 -23.47
N GLN A 609 -24.54 0.49 -23.28
CA GLN A 609 -24.94 -0.24 -22.08
C GLN A 609 -24.25 0.31 -20.81
N LEU A 610 -22.98 0.68 -20.92
CA LEU A 610 -22.16 1.14 -19.80
C LEU A 610 -22.10 2.65 -19.64
N GLY A 611 -22.58 3.43 -20.63
CA GLY A 611 -22.53 4.90 -20.63
C GLY A 611 -21.14 5.48 -20.90
N ILE A 612 -20.21 4.70 -21.48
CA ILE A 612 -18.82 5.15 -21.75
C ILE A 612 -18.82 6.29 -22.77
N SER A 613 -18.05 7.35 -22.52
CA SER A 613 -17.99 8.54 -23.36
C SER A 613 -17.37 8.27 -24.74
N ARG A 614 -16.27 7.52 -24.80
CA ARG A 614 -15.47 7.28 -26.02
C ARG A 614 -15.13 5.81 -26.23
N VAL A 615 -15.22 5.36 -27.47
CA VAL A 615 -14.84 4.00 -27.88
C VAL A 615 -13.87 4.06 -29.06
N ILE A 616 -12.85 3.21 -29.02
CA ILE A 616 -11.90 2.97 -30.13
C ILE A 616 -12.01 1.48 -30.46
N ALA A 617 -12.65 1.17 -31.59
CA ALA A 617 -12.94 -0.19 -32.04
C ALA A 617 -11.97 -0.63 -33.15
N GLN A 618 -11.97 -1.95 -33.45
CA GLN A 618 -11.17 -2.57 -34.52
C GLN A 618 -9.65 -2.37 -34.34
N VAL A 619 -9.16 -2.28 -33.11
CA VAL A 619 -7.74 -2.09 -32.81
C VAL A 619 -7.07 -3.46 -32.67
N LEU A 620 -6.04 -3.70 -33.48
CA LEU A 620 -5.23 -4.90 -33.37
C LEU A 620 -4.36 -4.84 -32.09
N PRO A 621 -3.99 -5.99 -31.50
CA PRO A 621 -3.18 -6.02 -30.27
C PRO A 621 -1.90 -5.16 -30.37
N GLN A 622 -1.20 -5.23 -31.49
CA GLN A 622 0.01 -4.45 -31.76
C GLN A 622 -0.22 -2.95 -31.90
N ASP A 623 -1.44 -2.51 -32.19
CA ASP A 623 -1.79 -1.10 -32.40
C ASP A 623 -2.32 -0.43 -31.14
N LYS A 624 -2.58 -1.19 -30.06
CA LYS A 624 -3.07 -0.63 -28.78
C LYS A 624 -2.10 0.40 -28.20
N GLU A 625 -0.80 0.13 -28.28
CA GLU A 625 0.25 1.08 -27.84
C GLU A 625 0.17 2.41 -28.61
N ARG A 626 -0.05 2.34 -29.94
CA ARG A 626 -0.17 3.53 -30.79
C ARG A 626 -1.37 4.40 -30.38
N GLU A 627 -2.50 3.81 -30.03
CA GLU A 627 -3.69 4.55 -29.58
C GLU A 627 -3.45 5.23 -28.22
N VAL A 628 -2.78 4.56 -27.28
CA VAL A 628 -2.35 5.17 -26.02
C VAL A 628 -1.41 6.35 -26.27
N ARG A 629 -0.41 6.19 -27.16
CA ARG A 629 0.52 7.24 -27.55
C ARG A 629 -0.22 8.43 -28.15
N ARG A 630 -1.18 8.19 -29.05
CA ARG A 630 -1.98 9.25 -29.67
C ARG A 630 -2.72 10.09 -28.64
N LEU A 631 -3.37 9.45 -27.65
CA LEU A 631 -4.04 10.16 -26.57
C LEU A 631 -3.06 10.99 -25.72
N GLN A 632 -1.85 10.48 -25.49
CA GLN A 632 -0.80 11.23 -24.80
C GLN A 632 -0.30 12.44 -25.62
N GLU A 633 -0.19 12.31 -26.94
CA GLU A 633 0.17 13.41 -27.85
C GLU A 633 -0.94 14.48 -27.92
N GLU A 634 -2.21 14.07 -27.72
CA GLU A 634 -3.37 14.98 -27.54
C GLU A 634 -3.32 15.73 -26.18
N GLY A 635 -2.38 15.38 -25.29
CA GLY A 635 -2.14 16.03 -23.99
C GLY A 635 -2.73 15.32 -22.79
N HIS A 636 -3.34 14.15 -22.99
CA HIS A 636 -3.95 13.36 -21.91
C HIS A 636 -2.92 12.62 -21.06
N LYS A 637 -3.20 12.52 -19.76
CA LYS A 637 -2.46 11.67 -18.82
C LYS A 637 -3.16 10.32 -18.69
N VAL A 638 -2.72 9.39 -19.53
CA VAL A 638 -3.40 8.12 -19.75
C VAL A 638 -3.01 7.06 -18.71
N ALA A 639 -4.00 6.47 -18.04
CA ALA A 639 -3.86 5.16 -17.41
C ALA A 639 -4.40 4.08 -18.36
N MET A 640 -3.62 3.05 -18.66
CA MET A 640 -4.08 1.88 -19.41
C MET A 640 -4.41 0.76 -18.43
N VAL A 641 -5.59 0.15 -18.58
CA VAL A 641 -6.05 -1.00 -17.79
C VAL A 641 -6.29 -2.20 -18.71
N GLY A 642 -5.63 -3.31 -18.42
CA GLY A 642 -5.72 -4.52 -19.22
C GLY A 642 -5.33 -5.78 -18.43
N ASP A 643 -5.45 -6.97 -19.05
CA ASP A 643 -5.09 -8.26 -18.44
C ASP A 643 -3.57 -8.59 -18.54
N GLY A 644 -2.83 -7.80 -19.28
CA GLY A 644 -1.37 -7.81 -19.37
C GLY A 644 -0.77 -8.71 -20.46
N ILE A 645 -1.44 -9.72 -20.96
CA ILE A 645 -0.85 -10.63 -21.96
C ILE A 645 -0.74 -9.93 -23.32
N ASN A 646 -1.86 -9.40 -23.81
CA ASN A 646 -1.94 -8.71 -25.09
C ASN A 646 -1.71 -7.21 -24.99
N ASP A 647 -1.79 -6.67 -23.78
CA ASP A 647 -1.75 -5.23 -23.49
C ASP A 647 -0.39 -4.74 -22.98
N ALA A 648 0.58 -5.65 -22.76
CA ALA A 648 1.87 -5.32 -22.16
C ALA A 648 2.57 -4.10 -22.80
N PRO A 649 2.62 -3.93 -24.13
CA PRO A 649 3.22 -2.72 -24.74
C PRO A 649 2.42 -1.45 -24.43
N ALA A 650 1.09 -1.53 -24.39
CA ALA A 650 0.22 -0.40 -24.08
C ALA A 650 0.27 -0.02 -22.59
N LEU A 651 0.35 -1.02 -21.69
CA LEU A 651 0.56 -0.83 -20.26
C LEU A 651 1.89 -0.12 -19.98
N ALA A 652 2.98 -0.61 -20.58
CA ALA A 652 4.31 0.00 -20.44
C ALA A 652 4.40 1.41 -21.05
N ARG A 653 3.59 1.73 -22.06
CA ARG A 653 3.55 3.05 -22.69
C ARG A 653 2.78 4.07 -21.89
N ALA A 654 1.73 3.66 -21.20
CA ALA A 654 0.86 4.56 -20.44
C ALA A 654 1.64 5.36 -19.38
N VAL A 655 1.07 6.47 -18.91
CA VAL A 655 1.61 7.20 -17.75
C VAL A 655 1.55 6.31 -16.51
N VAL A 656 0.52 5.47 -16.43
CA VAL A 656 0.38 4.40 -15.43
C VAL A 656 -0.26 3.19 -16.09
N GLY A 657 0.46 2.07 -16.13
CA GLY A 657 -0.09 0.78 -16.52
C GLY A 657 -0.73 0.08 -15.33
N ILE A 658 -1.97 -0.38 -15.46
CA ILE A 658 -2.71 -1.10 -14.42
C ILE A 658 -3.10 -2.47 -14.96
N ALA A 659 -2.49 -3.52 -14.43
CA ALA A 659 -2.88 -4.90 -14.74
C ALA A 659 -4.01 -5.36 -13.83
N ILE A 660 -5.04 -6.00 -14.40
CA ILE A 660 -6.20 -6.51 -13.67
C ILE A 660 -6.21 -8.04 -13.67
N GLY A 661 -6.39 -8.64 -12.49
CA GLY A 661 -6.35 -10.09 -12.32
C GLY A 661 -4.92 -10.62 -12.31
N ALA A 662 -4.39 -10.98 -11.17
CA ALA A 662 -3.00 -11.42 -10.97
C ALA A 662 -2.70 -12.81 -11.54
N GLY A 663 -3.05 -13.05 -12.82
CA GLY A 663 -2.94 -14.37 -13.44
C GLY A 663 -1.61 -14.64 -14.15
N THR A 664 -0.85 -13.65 -14.59
CA THR A 664 0.33 -13.86 -15.43
C THR A 664 1.53 -13.07 -14.96
N ASP A 665 2.70 -13.72 -14.97
CA ASP A 665 3.97 -13.07 -14.64
C ASP A 665 4.24 -11.87 -15.58
N VAL A 666 3.78 -11.94 -16.85
CA VAL A 666 3.89 -10.86 -17.84
C VAL A 666 3.10 -9.61 -17.42
N ALA A 667 1.89 -9.78 -16.85
CA ALA A 667 1.10 -8.66 -16.35
C ALA A 667 1.80 -7.97 -15.17
N ILE A 668 2.30 -8.80 -14.24
CA ILE A 668 3.06 -8.30 -13.10
C ILE A 668 4.32 -7.56 -13.58
N GLU A 669 5.01 -8.01 -14.61
CA GLU A 669 6.24 -7.39 -15.09
C GLU A 669 6.00 -6.06 -15.84
N SER A 670 4.92 -5.96 -16.61
CA SER A 670 4.66 -4.83 -17.53
C SER A 670 3.92 -3.65 -16.91
N ALA A 671 3.12 -3.87 -15.83
CA ALA A 671 2.29 -2.84 -15.23
C ALA A 671 2.98 -2.13 -14.06
N ASP A 672 2.58 -0.89 -13.77
CA ASP A 672 2.96 -0.09 -12.60
C ASP A 672 2.16 -0.45 -11.36
N ILE A 673 0.90 -0.80 -11.55
CA ILE A 673 -0.03 -1.21 -10.50
C ILE A 673 -0.65 -2.54 -10.92
N VAL A 674 -0.69 -3.50 -10.00
CA VAL A 674 -1.30 -4.81 -10.22
C VAL A 674 -2.48 -4.97 -9.27
N LEU A 675 -3.64 -5.26 -9.83
CA LEU A 675 -4.86 -5.53 -9.08
C LEU A 675 -5.00 -7.06 -8.94
N MET A 676 -5.02 -7.53 -7.70
CA MET A 676 -5.13 -8.97 -7.41
C MET A 676 -6.50 -9.54 -7.78
N LYS A 677 -7.52 -8.68 -7.75
CA LYS A 677 -8.88 -9.01 -8.16
C LYS A 677 -9.12 -8.61 -9.61
N SER A 678 -10.04 -9.32 -10.23
CA SER A 678 -10.53 -8.95 -11.56
C SER A 678 -11.71 -7.96 -11.47
N ASP A 679 -11.59 -6.90 -10.64
CA ASP A 679 -12.65 -5.92 -10.39
C ASP A 679 -12.20 -4.49 -10.76
N LEU A 680 -12.95 -3.82 -11.64
CA LEU A 680 -12.68 -2.44 -12.06
C LEU A 680 -12.84 -1.41 -10.92
N LEU A 681 -13.57 -1.71 -9.85
CA LEU A 681 -13.66 -0.84 -8.68
C LEU A 681 -12.31 -0.70 -7.96
N ASP A 682 -11.39 -1.66 -8.13
CA ASP A 682 -10.05 -1.55 -7.58
C ASP A 682 -9.19 -0.54 -8.36
N VAL A 683 -9.47 -0.27 -9.65
CA VAL A 683 -8.89 0.86 -10.40
C VAL A 683 -9.29 2.19 -9.76
N VAL A 684 -10.59 2.36 -9.46
CA VAL A 684 -11.11 3.54 -8.74
C VAL A 684 -10.40 3.69 -7.40
N THR A 685 -10.26 2.59 -6.66
CA THR A 685 -9.58 2.56 -5.36
C THR A 685 -8.12 2.95 -5.47
N ALA A 686 -7.39 2.46 -6.48
CA ALA A 686 -5.98 2.77 -6.72
C ALA A 686 -5.77 4.27 -6.97
N VAL A 687 -6.59 4.88 -7.83
CA VAL A 687 -6.51 6.34 -8.12
C VAL A 687 -6.90 7.17 -6.89
N GLN A 688 -7.93 6.77 -6.15
CA GLN A 688 -8.33 7.46 -4.91
C GLN A 688 -7.26 7.37 -3.83
N LEU A 689 -6.63 6.20 -3.68
CA LEU A 689 -5.51 5.98 -2.75
C LEU A 689 -4.33 6.88 -3.12
N SER A 690 -3.94 6.91 -4.40
CA SER A 690 -2.88 7.79 -4.90
C SER A 690 -3.18 9.25 -4.56
N ARG A 691 -4.38 9.75 -4.87
CA ARG A 691 -4.81 11.12 -4.54
C ARG A 691 -4.75 11.41 -3.03
N ALA A 692 -5.12 10.43 -2.19
CA ALA A 692 -5.06 10.55 -0.74
C ALA A 692 -3.62 10.61 -0.23
N VAL A 693 -2.73 9.77 -0.76
CA VAL A 693 -1.31 9.74 -0.38
C VAL A 693 -0.62 11.05 -0.78
N ILE A 694 -0.84 11.53 -2.01
CA ILE A 694 -0.23 12.78 -2.47
C ILE A 694 -0.74 13.98 -1.68
N ARG A 695 -2.03 14.02 -1.32
CA ARG A 695 -2.57 15.04 -0.42
C ARG A 695 -1.85 14.99 0.93
N ASN A 696 -1.68 13.82 1.50
CA ASN A 696 -0.99 13.62 2.77
C ASN A 696 0.48 14.07 2.69
N ILE A 697 1.19 13.75 1.60
CA ILE A 697 2.56 14.21 1.37
C ILE A 697 2.62 15.74 1.31
N LYS A 698 1.70 16.38 0.57
CA LYS A 698 1.62 17.85 0.47
C LYS A 698 1.35 18.50 1.84
N GLU A 699 0.45 17.92 2.63
CA GLU A 699 0.20 18.38 4.02
C GLU A 699 1.44 18.21 4.89
N ASN A 700 2.13 17.08 4.81
CA ASN A 700 3.36 16.83 5.56
C ASN A 700 4.47 17.81 5.19
N LEU A 701 4.69 18.06 3.90
CA LEU A 701 5.67 19.01 3.41
C LEU A 701 5.32 20.44 3.84
N PHE A 702 4.05 20.83 3.74
CA PHE A 702 3.61 22.14 4.21
C PHE A 702 3.95 22.36 5.69
N TRP A 703 3.61 21.44 6.56
CA TRP A 703 3.90 21.56 7.99
C TRP A 703 5.39 21.47 8.28
N ALA A 704 6.15 20.66 7.54
CA ALA A 704 7.61 20.56 7.68
C ALA A 704 8.34 21.88 7.34
N PHE A 705 7.79 22.69 6.45
CA PHE A 705 8.35 24.00 6.09
C PHE A 705 7.76 25.15 6.88
N CYS A 706 6.48 25.13 7.19
CA CYS A 706 5.75 26.23 7.80
C CYS A 706 6.35 26.66 9.15
N TYR A 707 6.65 25.67 10.01
CA TYR A 707 7.21 25.98 11.32
C TYR A 707 8.62 26.57 11.22
N ASN A 708 9.43 26.16 10.24
CA ASN A 708 10.75 26.73 9.98
C ASN A 708 10.64 28.14 9.42
N ALA A 709 9.73 28.38 8.47
CA ALA A 709 9.52 29.71 7.87
C ALA A 709 9.09 30.75 8.90
N ILE A 710 8.32 30.36 9.91
CA ILE A 710 7.90 31.22 11.01
C ILE A 710 8.99 31.29 12.09
N GLY A 711 9.56 30.15 12.43
CA GLY A 711 10.48 30.00 13.55
C GLY A 711 11.85 30.63 13.32
N ILE A 712 12.39 30.62 12.10
CA ILE A 712 13.70 31.20 11.79
C ILE A 712 13.71 32.72 12.03
N PRO A 713 12.76 33.53 11.52
CA PRO A 713 12.69 34.97 11.83
C PRO A 713 12.49 35.26 13.33
N LEU A 714 11.69 34.45 14.02
CA LEU A 714 11.48 34.56 15.45
C LEU A 714 12.79 34.29 16.22
N ALA A 715 13.50 33.21 15.86
CA ALA A 715 14.77 32.83 16.45
C ALA A 715 15.89 33.85 16.17
N ALA A 716 15.90 34.42 14.97
CA ALA A 716 16.81 35.49 14.59
C ALA A 716 16.54 36.81 15.33
N GLY A 717 15.42 36.90 16.07
CA GLY A 717 15.08 38.10 16.85
C GLY A 717 14.52 39.25 16.01
N VAL A 718 14.00 39.00 14.81
CA VAL A 718 13.44 40.06 13.92
C VAL A 718 12.32 40.85 14.61
N PHE A 719 11.56 40.20 15.48
CA PHE A 719 10.45 40.80 16.24
C PHE A 719 10.88 41.30 17.62
N TYR A 720 12.14 41.14 18.03
CA TYR A 720 12.63 41.58 19.33
C TYR A 720 12.46 43.10 19.57
N PRO A 721 12.73 43.94 18.56
CA PRO A 721 12.55 45.38 18.76
C PRO A 721 11.08 45.80 19.01
N LEU A 722 10.11 45.01 18.53
CA LEU A 722 8.68 45.30 18.65
C LEU A 722 8.06 44.65 19.88
N LEU A 723 8.41 43.38 20.15
CA LEU A 723 7.76 42.53 21.15
C LEU A 723 8.61 42.29 22.39
N ASN A 724 9.88 42.69 22.38
CA ASN A 724 10.88 42.40 23.41
C ASN A 724 10.92 40.89 23.77
N TRP A 725 10.66 40.04 22.78
CA TRP A 725 10.57 38.58 22.92
C TRP A 725 11.65 37.90 22.08
N GLN A 726 12.44 37.04 22.70
CA GLN A 726 13.48 36.23 22.08
C GLN A 726 13.12 34.79 22.22
N LEU A 727 13.19 34.06 21.11
CA LEU A 727 12.97 32.62 21.12
C LEU A 727 14.20 31.90 21.69
N SER A 728 14.01 31.22 22.82
CA SER A 728 15.09 30.43 23.42
C SER A 728 15.38 29.18 22.54
N PRO A 729 16.65 28.77 22.40
CA PRO A 729 17.04 27.52 21.69
C PRO A 729 16.29 26.27 22.17
N MET A 730 15.85 26.30 23.42
CA MET A 730 15.06 25.26 24.06
C MET A 730 13.70 25.03 23.37
N PHE A 731 12.96 26.13 23.14
CA PHE A 731 11.67 26.05 22.42
C PHE A 731 11.86 25.63 20.96
N GLY A 732 12.96 26.07 20.32
CA GLY A 732 13.34 25.63 18.98
C GLY A 732 13.53 24.11 18.92
N SER A 733 14.25 23.51 19.88
CA SER A 733 14.48 22.05 19.95
C SER A 733 13.17 21.27 20.19
N ALA A 734 12.29 21.79 21.03
CA ALA A 734 10.98 21.17 21.28
C ALA A 734 10.10 21.20 20.03
N ALA A 735 9.98 22.36 19.37
CA ALA A 735 9.19 22.50 18.14
C ALA A 735 9.66 21.56 17.03
N MET A 736 10.97 21.43 16.85
CA MET A 736 11.58 20.48 15.91
C MET A 736 11.17 19.03 16.21
N SER A 737 11.22 18.62 17.48
CA SER A 737 10.88 17.25 17.88
C SER A 737 9.40 16.94 17.63
N PHE A 738 8.50 17.87 17.93
CA PHE A 738 7.06 17.73 17.69
C PHE A 738 6.71 17.70 16.20
N SER A 739 7.43 18.47 15.37
CA SER A 739 7.20 18.48 13.91
C SER A 739 7.38 17.09 13.29
N SER A 740 8.44 16.36 13.65
CA SER A 740 8.67 15.00 13.16
C SER A 740 7.56 14.03 13.58
N VAL A 741 7.10 14.13 14.83
CA VAL A 741 6.00 13.31 15.35
C VAL A 741 4.69 13.61 14.60
N PHE A 742 4.41 14.89 14.36
CA PHE A 742 3.22 15.32 13.63
C PHE A 742 3.17 14.73 12.22
N VAL A 743 4.26 14.82 11.46
CA VAL A 743 4.35 14.27 10.09
C VAL A 743 4.07 12.77 10.08
N VAL A 744 4.66 12.01 11.00
CA VAL A 744 4.42 10.55 11.07
C VAL A 744 2.98 10.24 11.48
N CYS A 745 2.44 10.95 12.47
CA CYS A 745 1.04 10.76 12.88
C CYS A 745 0.07 11.08 11.73
N ASN A 746 0.35 12.13 10.94
CA ASN A 746 -0.45 12.46 9.77
C ASN A 746 -0.37 11.37 8.69
N ALA A 747 0.81 10.82 8.42
CA ALA A 747 0.98 9.71 7.49
C ALA A 747 0.23 8.44 7.95
N LEU A 748 0.23 8.14 9.26
CA LEU A 748 -0.49 7.00 9.82
C LEU A 748 -2.02 7.09 9.65
N ARG A 749 -2.59 8.28 9.40
CA ARG A 749 -4.02 8.44 9.05
C ARG A 749 -4.40 7.67 7.79
N LEU A 750 -3.44 7.45 6.89
CA LEU A 750 -3.66 6.66 5.68
C LEU A 750 -4.00 5.18 5.96
N LYS A 751 -3.66 4.63 7.13
CA LYS A 751 -4.13 3.30 7.56
C LYS A 751 -5.66 3.20 7.61
N GLY A 752 -6.34 4.30 7.88
CA GLY A 752 -7.81 4.41 7.88
C GLY A 752 -8.42 4.74 6.51
N PHE A 753 -7.63 4.71 5.43
CA PHE A 753 -8.16 4.99 4.10
C PHE A 753 -9.23 3.96 3.69
N GLN A 754 -10.35 4.48 3.20
CA GLN A 754 -11.44 3.70 2.59
C GLN A 754 -11.90 4.42 1.32
N PRO A 755 -12.17 3.67 0.23
CA PRO A 755 -12.67 4.24 -1.02
C PRO A 755 -13.99 5.01 -0.82
N GLY A 756 -14.18 6.08 -1.58
CA GLY A 756 -15.34 6.97 -1.43
C GLY A 756 -16.69 6.29 -1.69
N PHE A 757 -16.72 5.36 -2.65
CA PHE A 757 -17.93 4.58 -2.97
C PHE A 757 -18.34 3.64 -1.83
N ARG A 758 -17.38 3.03 -1.10
CA ARG A 758 -17.69 2.22 0.09
C ARG A 758 -18.24 3.05 1.24
N LYS A 759 -17.85 4.32 1.36
CA LYS A 759 -18.42 5.23 2.37
C LYS A 759 -19.85 5.64 2.05
N LYS A 760 -20.20 5.80 0.77
CA LYS A 760 -21.58 6.10 0.32
C LYS A 760 -22.51 4.91 0.60
N HIS A 761 -22.02 3.68 0.54
CA HIS A 761 -22.77 2.45 0.81
C HIS A 761 -22.63 1.92 2.24
N GLY A 762 -21.73 2.50 3.05
CA GLY A 762 -21.41 2.09 4.43
C GLY A 762 -22.52 2.37 5.47
N GLY A 763 -23.73 2.70 5.03
CA GLY A 763 -24.95 2.70 5.82
C GLY A 763 -25.95 1.59 5.46
N LYS A 764 -25.67 0.83 4.41
CA LYS A 764 -26.44 -0.37 4.05
C LYS A 764 -25.48 -1.36 3.39
N THR A 765 -25.14 -2.40 4.07
CA THR A 765 -24.71 -3.63 3.42
C THR A 765 -25.87 -4.07 2.54
N THR A 766 -25.87 -3.66 1.28
CA THR A 766 -26.70 -4.31 0.30
C THR A 766 -26.04 -5.65 0.04
N ALA A 767 -26.47 -6.67 0.79
CA ALA A 767 -26.53 -7.99 0.22
C ALA A 767 -27.16 -7.81 -1.16
N VAL A 768 -26.46 -8.30 -2.20
CA VAL A 768 -26.99 -8.42 -3.56
C VAL A 768 -28.38 -9.04 -3.42
N PRO A 769 -29.44 -8.47 -4.01
CA PRO A 769 -30.70 -9.17 -4.06
C PRO A 769 -30.42 -10.49 -4.81
N ALA A 770 -30.51 -11.60 -4.10
CA ALA A 770 -30.66 -12.90 -4.75
C ALA A 770 -31.85 -12.74 -5.72
N GLU A 771 -31.66 -13.17 -6.96
CA GLU A 771 -32.73 -13.25 -7.96
C GLU A 771 -33.98 -13.81 -7.30
N GLU A 772 -35.06 -13.07 -7.41
CA GLU A 772 -36.38 -13.53 -7.05
C GLU A 772 -36.68 -14.86 -7.76
N LYS A 773 -36.45 -15.96 -7.07
CA LYS A 773 -37.22 -17.16 -7.35
C LYS A 773 -38.66 -16.84 -6.96
N LYS A 774 -39.51 -16.70 -7.94
CA LYS A 774 -40.96 -16.60 -7.76
C LYS A 774 -41.44 -17.75 -6.86
N GLY A 775 -41.98 -17.38 -5.70
CA GLY A 775 -42.99 -18.15 -4.99
C GLY A 775 -42.56 -18.80 -3.68
N GLU A 776 -42.16 -18.03 -2.67
CA GLU A 776 -42.33 -18.40 -1.27
C GLU A 776 -42.57 -17.12 -0.46
N LEU A 777 -43.65 -17.12 0.33
CA LEU A 777 -44.08 -16.01 1.19
C LEU A 777 -43.10 -15.90 2.37
N THR A 778 -42.14 -14.99 2.28
CA THR A 778 -41.34 -14.62 3.45
C THR A 778 -42.12 -13.59 4.29
N MET A 779 -42.39 -13.91 5.56
CA MET A 779 -42.98 -13.00 6.52
C MET A 779 -41.90 -12.29 7.34
N LYS A 780 -41.96 -10.97 7.41
CA LYS A 780 -41.11 -10.15 8.29
C LYS A 780 -41.86 -9.84 9.58
N LYS A 781 -41.23 -10.09 10.73
CA LYS A 781 -41.78 -9.86 12.05
C LYS A 781 -40.82 -9.07 12.92
N THR A 782 -41.36 -8.23 13.79
CA THR A 782 -40.57 -7.49 14.79
C THR A 782 -40.94 -7.98 16.19
N ILE A 783 -39.97 -8.50 16.93
CA ILE A 783 -40.12 -9.00 18.29
C ILE A 783 -39.60 -7.94 19.27
N LYS A 784 -40.48 -7.40 20.12
CA LYS A 784 -40.09 -6.47 21.19
C LYS A 784 -39.58 -7.25 22.40
N ILE A 785 -38.38 -6.92 22.90
CA ILE A 785 -37.68 -7.73 23.91
C ILE A 785 -37.22 -6.84 25.06
N GLU A 786 -37.63 -7.17 26.27
CA GLU A 786 -37.17 -6.53 27.49
C GLU A 786 -36.07 -7.34 28.20
N GLY A 787 -35.23 -6.64 29.00
CA GLY A 787 -34.12 -7.23 29.74
C GLY A 787 -32.77 -7.22 29.05
N MET A 788 -32.64 -6.74 27.79
CA MET A 788 -31.36 -6.58 27.14
C MET A 788 -30.67 -5.28 27.62
N MET A 789 -29.44 -5.38 28.16
CA MET A 789 -28.67 -4.25 28.69
C MET A 789 -27.33 -4.01 28.02
N CYS A 790 -26.83 -4.91 27.18
CA CYS A 790 -25.52 -4.80 26.54
C CYS A 790 -25.42 -5.64 25.26
N SER A 791 -24.36 -5.44 24.48
CA SER A 791 -24.10 -6.17 23.24
C SER A 791 -23.95 -7.69 23.41
N HIS A 792 -23.63 -8.16 24.62
CA HIS A 792 -23.58 -9.59 24.90
C HIS A 792 -24.99 -10.20 25.00
N CYS A 793 -25.96 -9.40 25.47
CA CYS A 793 -27.36 -9.78 25.52
C CYS A 793 -27.96 -9.90 24.13
N THR A 794 -27.72 -8.91 23.25
CA THR A 794 -28.20 -8.95 21.85
C THR A 794 -27.61 -10.13 21.10
N GLY A 795 -26.30 -10.43 21.27
CA GLY A 795 -25.65 -11.58 20.66
C GLY A 795 -26.20 -12.94 21.11
N ARG A 796 -26.73 -13.05 22.35
CA ARG A 796 -27.36 -14.27 22.86
C ARG A 796 -28.75 -14.49 22.23
N VAL A 797 -29.55 -13.43 22.13
CA VAL A 797 -30.87 -13.45 21.47
C VAL A 797 -30.74 -13.70 19.99
N ASP A 798 -29.80 -13.02 19.34
CA ASP A 798 -29.49 -13.19 17.93
C ASP A 798 -29.14 -14.63 17.57
N LYS A 799 -28.27 -15.25 18.40
CA LYS A 799 -27.89 -16.64 18.23
C LYS A 799 -29.04 -17.63 18.46
N ALA A 800 -29.93 -17.34 19.41
CA ALA A 800 -31.07 -18.19 19.70
C ALA A 800 -32.14 -18.16 18.62
N LEU A 801 -32.41 -16.99 18.03
CA LEU A 801 -33.36 -16.85 16.93
C LEU A 801 -32.83 -17.43 15.62
N ASN A 802 -31.56 -17.19 15.30
CA ASN A 802 -30.92 -17.74 14.10
C ASN A 802 -30.59 -19.24 14.20
N ALA A 803 -30.84 -19.89 15.33
CA ALA A 803 -30.74 -21.34 15.49
C ALA A 803 -32.03 -22.08 15.07
N LEU A 804 -33.11 -21.36 14.76
CA LEU A 804 -34.35 -21.94 14.25
C LEU A 804 -34.26 -22.08 12.73
N ASP A 805 -34.61 -23.22 12.19
CA ASP A 805 -34.60 -23.47 10.74
C ASP A 805 -35.57 -22.53 10.02
N GLY A 806 -35.08 -21.83 8.98
CA GLY A 806 -35.87 -20.89 8.18
C GLY A 806 -36.06 -19.51 8.86
N VAL A 807 -35.28 -19.19 9.89
CA VAL A 807 -35.34 -17.91 10.59
C VAL A 807 -34.04 -17.14 10.40
N THR A 808 -34.13 -15.90 9.94
CA THR A 808 -33.02 -14.94 9.94
C THR A 808 -33.40 -13.73 10.80
N ALA A 809 -32.64 -13.52 11.87
CA ALA A 809 -32.91 -12.46 12.84
C ALA A 809 -31.73 -11.49 12.98
N THR A 810 -32.05 -10.23 13.23
CA THR A 810 -31.07 -9.20 13.62
C THR A 810 -31.59 -8.45 14.83
N VAL A 811 -30.78 -8.36 15.90
CA VAL A 811 -31.21 -7.81 17.20
C VAL A 811 -30.62 -6.42 17.43
N SER A 812 -31.46 -5.43 17.67
CA SER A 812 -31.08 -4.04 18.00
C SER A 812 -31.23 -3.78 19.51
N LEU A 813 -30.16 -3.28 20.14
CA LEU A 813 -30.18 -2.87 21.54
C LEU A 813 -30.89 -1.53 21.73
N GLU A 814 -30.75 -0.61 20.75
CA GLU A 814 -31.36 0.73 20.79
C GLU A 814 -32.88 0.66 20.69
N ASP A 815 -33.41 -0.20 19.82
CA ASP A 815 -34.84 -0.39 19.60
C ASP A 815 -35.46 -1.38 20.58
N LYS A 816 -34.62 -2.09 21.36
CA LYS A 816 -35.02 -3.21 22.21
C LYS A 816 -35.86 -4.24 21.46
N ALA A 817 -35.48 -4.54 20.23
CA ALA A 817 -36.23 -5.38 19.32
C ALA A 817 -35.35 -6.30 18.49
N ALA A 818 -35.91 -7.43 18.06
CA ALA A 818 -35.34 -8.32 17.05
C ALA A 818 -36.20 -8.23 15.77
N TYR A 819 -35.53 -7.99 14.65
CA TYR A 819 -36.12 -8.01 13.31
C TYR A 819 -35.92 -9.38 12.70
N VAL A 820 -37.01 -10.09 12.46
CA VAL A 820 -36.97 -11.51 12.08
C VAL A 820 -37.61 -11.68 10.71
N THR A 821 -36.92 -12.37 9.82
CA THR A 821 -37.46 -12.84 8.54
C THR A 821 -37.64 -14.35 8.66
N VAL A 822 -38.86 -14.83 8.37
CA VAL A 822 -39.22 -16.23 8.50
C VAL A 822 -39.51 -16.79 7.11
N ASP A 823 -38.74 -17.81 6.72
CA ASP A 823 -38.93 -18.61 5.51
C ASP A 823 -39.51 -19.97 5.93
N GLY A 824 -40.85 -20.09 5.88
CA GLY A 824 -41.52 -21.33 6.23
C GLY A 824 -42.54 -21.24 7.39
N ALA A 825 -42.88 -22.35 8.02
CA ALA A 825 -43.97 -22.49 8.97
C ALA A 825 -43.58 -22.25 10.45
N VAL A 826 -42.63 -21.34 10.74
CA VAL A 826 -42.24 -21.02 12.12
C VAL A 826 -43.28 -20.14 12.77
N THR A 827 -43.80 -20.59 13.91
CA THR A 827 -44.89 -19.92 14.64
C THR A 827 -44.38 -18.83 15.58
N ASP A 828 -45.25 -17.83 15.91
CA ASP A 828 -44.91 -16.81 16.91
C ASP A 828 -44.56 -17.37 18.27
N GLU A 829 -45.12 -18.55 18.64
CA GLU A 829 -44.83 -19.23 19.89
C GLU A 829 -43.41 -19.80 19.91
N GLU A 830 -42.90 -20.31 18.78
CA GLU A 830 -41.53 -20.81 18.68
C GLU A 830 -40.51 -19.69 18.73
N LEU A 831 -40.77 -18.55 18.05
CA LEU A 831 -39.94 -17.36 18.12
C LEU A 831 -39.89 -16.79 19.57
N LYS A 832 -41.07 -16.72 20.22
CA LYS A 832 -41.18 -16.25 21.60
C LYS A 832 -40.43 -17.20 22.57
N LYS A 833 -40.54 -18.49 22.35
CA LYS A 833 -39.88 -19.51 23.18
C LYS A 833 -38.34 -19.40 23.06
N ALA A 834 -37.81 -19.21 21.88
CA ALA A 834 -36.36 -19.06 21.66
C ALA A 834 -35.78 -17.85 22.39
N VAL A 835 -36.51 -16.75 22.47
CA VAL A 835 -36.11 -15.54 23.21
C VAL A 835 -36.21 -15.76 24.72
N VAL A 836 -37.26 -16.43 25.18
CA VAL A 836 -37.45 -16.75 26.61
C VAL A 836 -36.40 -17.75 27.08
N ASP A 837 -36.11 -18.77 26.30
CA ASP A 837 -35.06 -19.76 26.59
C ASP A 837 -33.64 -19.11 26.62
N ALA A 838 -33.44 -18.02 25.89
CA ALA A 838 -32.23 -17.20 25.97
C ALA A 838 -32.19 -16.31 27.24
N GLY A 839 -33.27 -16.27 28.04
CA GLY A 839 -33.35 -15.58 29.35
C GLY A 839 -33.88 -14.13 29.25
N TYR A 840 -34.67 -13.80 28.22
CA TYR A 840 -35.25 -12.47 28.02
C TYR A 840 -36.78 -12.53 27.88
N GLU A 841 -37.44 -11.40 28.10
CA GLU A 841 -38.91 -11.31 28.05
C GLU A 841 -39.37 -10.70 26.71
N VAL A 842 -40.37 -11.33 26.04
CA VAL A 842 -40.99 -10.84 24.82
C VAL A 842 -42.26 -10.08 25.17
N THR A 843 -42.30 -8.80 24.89
CA THR A 843 -43.47 -7.91 25.16
C THR A 843 -44.45 -7.81 24.00
N GLY A 844 -44.04 -8.12 22.78
CA GLY A 844 -44.86 -8.14 21.58
C GLY A 844 -44.16 -8.68 20.35
N ILE A 845 -44.93 -9.27 19.42
CA ILE A 845 -44.51 -9.68 18.09
C ILE A 845 -45.46 -8.99 17.09
N GLU A 846 -44.91 -8.17 16.22
CA GLU A 846 -45.61 -7.39 15.20
C GLU A 846 -45.22 -7.83 13.80
#